data_48247f94eaa028904c697b262ddacab1
#
_entry.id   48247f94eaa028904c697b262ddacab1
#
_cell.length_a   1.000
_cell.length_b   1.000
_cell.length_c   1.000
_cell.angle_alpha   90.00
_cell.angle_beta   90.00
_cell.angle_gamma   90.00
#
_symmetry.space_group_name_H-M   'P 1'
#
loop_
_entity.id
_entity.type
_entity.pdbx_description
1 polymer ?
#
loop_
_entity_poly.entity_id
_entity_poly.type
_entity_poly.pdbx_seq_one_letter_code
_entity_poly.pdbx_strand_id
1 'polypeptide(L)'
;MTATKTASPRRILYVVGEDYWFLMSRLPMARAARRAGFEVHVATNVNKRGKEIEAEGFILHSIPFRRGGLSPVGAIPTVLAIRRVQKKINPDVMHLAGLQCCVYGSVATLGRKVPLVNAITGLGYIFTSVNWQTRLLRQGMVLLLPWLLNRQSSFVLVQNPDDRSTLVDLGIKPTRMTLIPGSGVDTEALQPLPEPQGPLTFGFAGRLLVDKGIRALVAAHEILRSRGYNFNLLIAGSPDPANPTSISRKEIEQWIQSPGITWLGHVDDIGSFWRSCNFAVLPSHREGLPITLLEAAACGRPLIATDAPGCREIVIEDQTGLLVPIESPADLAQAILRLAESPHLRARYGEAARKLVVDKLSARIIGSSVVQLYDQLTLDGLSAGTLEARGGPRGGKVILVSQHYAPFPSSTSSYMTDIAEELARQGRVLVITSAPGSASKSPPTAGKPEVIEIKSWWPGKSALVSRTFAAVLFSIQVFLAVLRHARSDDALLSVTTPFTLPYTVTLAARLRKAASALLIYDLYPDSLVMAGFLHADSFLTRLLRWANKVMFGWLDAIIIIGRDMAPKLLAYRKVSASRISLIPNWATMPVGYREVSAENPYRQRCGGKFIVAMSGNAGFTHDPMSVLEAARILKDRPDITFMLSGEGVGWSKIKEMHASSPIPNVTLIERVPESELESFLSAGDVWIVPYRKNNTGVSVPSRIYNLFAIGRPIIICSEADAEAAILLREENIGWVTPPEDPLALARVIEFAASNVTSTKERGHRAVVVASRYTRQIALSAYRDLMDKLLAGRLSGKRNALKTAA
;
A
#
# COMPACT_ATOMS: atom_id res chain seq x y z
N MET A 1 -38.42 -31.05 13.41
CA MET A 1 -37.79 -30.68 12.15
C MET A 1 -38.28 -29.28 11.77
N THR A 2 -37.59 -28.25 12.22
CA THR A 2 -37.89 -26.87 11.88
C THR A 2 -37.14 -26.53 10.61
N ALA A 3 -37.84 -26.34 9.51
CA ALA A 3 -37.32 -25.94 8.24
C ALA A 3 -36.66 -24.55 8.38
N THR A 4 -35.34 -24.49 8.28
CA THR A 4 -34.56 -23.24 8.10
C THR A 4 -35.07 -22.55 6.83
N LYS A 5 -35.79 -21.43 6.97
CA LYS A 5 -36.09 -20.53 5.85
C LYS A 5 -34.75 -20.14 5.20
N THR A 6 -34.49 -20.72 4.03
CA THR A 6 -33.38 -20.29 3.17
C THR A 6 -33.62 -18.83 2.83
N ALA A 7 -32.73 -17.93 3.26
CA ALA A 7 -32.76 -16.52 2.87
C ALA A 7 -32.71 -16.44 1.34
N SER A 8 -33.58 -15.62 0.75
CA SER A 8 -33.56 -15.38 -0.72
C SER A 8 -32.17 -14.93 -1.14
N PRO A 9 -31.62 -15.41 -2.26
CA PRO A 9 -30.30 -15.01 -2.73
C PRO A 9 -30.26 -13.49 -2.96
N ARG A 10 -29.17 -12.85 -2.55
CA ARG A 10 -28.95 -11.42 -2.82
C ARG A 10 -28.80 -11.21 -4.32
N ARG A 11 -29.40 -10.15 -4.86
CA ARG A 11 -29.45 -9.87 -6.30
C ARG A 11 -28.57 -8.69 -6.67
N ILE A 12 -27.73 -8.89 -7.68
CA ILE A 12 -26.93 -7.80 -8.27
C ILE A 12 -27.34 -7.57 -9.71
N LEU A 13 -27.50 -6.31 -10.10
CA LEU A 13 -27.76 -5.90 -11.47
C LEU A 13 -26.57 -5.13 -12.05
N TYR A 14 -25.88 -5.77 -13.00
CA TYR A 14 -24.90 -5.08 -13.84
C TYR A 14 -25.61 -4.34 -14.98
N VAL A 15 -25.25 -3.07 -15.20
CA VAL A 15 -25.70 -2.28 -16.35
C VAL A 15 -24.48 -1.89 -17.18
N VAL A 16 -24.37 -2.44 -18.37
CA VAL A 16 -23.24 -2.24 -19.29
C VAL A 16 -23.77 -1.94 -20.69
N GLY A 17 -23.08 -1.08 -21.43
CA GLY A 17 -23.59 -0.60 -22.73
C GLY A 17 -23.82 -1.72 -23.74
N GLU A 18 -22.87 -2.64 -23.90
CA GLU A 18 -22.92 -3.74 -24.89
C GLU A 18 -22.42 -5.05 -24.27
N ASP A 19 -22.94 -6.19 -24.76
CA ASP A 19 -22.60 -7.55 -24.32
C ASP A 19 -21.08 -7.84 -24.41
N TYR A 20 -20.44 -7.36 -25.47
CA TYR A 20 -18.98 -7.45 -25.64
C TYR A 20 -18.21 -6.83 -24.47
N TRP A 21 -18.58 -5.60 -24.04
CA TRP A 21 -17.88 -4.91 -22.97
C TRP A 21 -18.12 -5.54 -21.60
N PHE A 22 -19.27 -6.18 -21.40
CA PHE A 22 -19.50 -6.96 -20.18
C PHE A 22 -18.52 -8.12 -20.08
N LEU A 23 -18.42 -8.93 -21.14
CA LEU A 23 -17.53 -10.10 -21.18
C LEU A 23 -16.07 -9.70 -21.05
N MET A 24 -15.65 -8.63 -21.72
CA MET A 24 -14.24 -8.19 -21.69
C MET A 24 -13.82 -7.54 -20.38
N SER A 25 -14.72 -6.88 -19.65
CA SER A 25 -14.29 -6.02 -18.54
C SER A 25 -15.05 -6.23 -17.22
N ARG A 26 -16.15 -6.99 -17.21
CA ARG A 26 -16.95 -7.19 -15.99
C ARG A 26 -17.15 -8.66 -15.62
N LEU A 27 -16.85 -9.54 -16.53
CA LEU A 27 -16.98 -10.98 -16.33
C LEU A 27 -16.25 -11.49 -15.07
N PRO A 28 -14.98 -11.09 -14.79
CA PRO A 28 -14.29 -11.53 -13.58
C PRO A 28 -15.01 -11.11 -12.29
N MET A 29 -15.53 -9.89 -12.26
CA MET A 29 -16.28 -9.36 -11.11
C MET A 29 -17.62 -10.07 -10.93
N ALA A 30 -18.34 -10.32 -12.03
CA ALA A 30 -19.63 -11.02 -12.03
C ALA A 30 -19.47 -12.48 -11.58
N ARG A 31 -18.42 -13.16 -12.04
CA ARG A 31 -18.06 -14.52 -11.57
C ARG A 31 -17.73 -14.52 -10.07
N ALA A 32 -17.02 -13.51 -9.57
CA ALA A 32 -16.73 -13.37 -8.14
C ALA A 32 -18.01 -13.13 -7.34
N ALA A 33 -18.93 -12.27 -7.80
CA ALA A 33 -20.20 -12.02 -7.16
C ALA A 33 -21.06 -13.32 -7.10
N ARG A 34 -21.12 -14.08 -8.19
CA ARG A 34 -21.83 -15.37 -8.21
C ARG A 34 -21.26 -16.37 -7.21
N ARG A 35 -19.92 -16.48 -7.15
CA ARG A 35 -19.23 -17.34 -6.15
C ARG A 35 -19.52 -16.90 -4.71
N ALA A 36 -19.77 -15.62 -4.48
CA ALA A 36 -20.16 -15.06 -3.20
C ALA A 36 -21.66 -15.20 -2.87
N GLY A 37 -22.44 -15.92 -3.71
CA GLY A 37 -23.85 -16.19 -3.48
C GLY A 37 -24.82 -15.14 -4.00
N PHE A 38 -24.38 -14.20 -4.86
CA PHE A 38 -25.30 -13.30 -5.54
C PHE A 38 -25.96 -13.96 -6.75
N GLU A 39 -27.27 -13.73 -6.93
CA GLU A 39 -27.98 -13.93 -8.21
C GLU A 39 -27.59 -12.77 -9.14
N VAL A 40 -26.88 -13.08 -10.21
CA VAL A 40 -26.30 -12.07 -11.10
C VAL A 40 -27.21 -11.82 -12.29
N HIS A 41 -27.67 -10.57 -12.41
CA HIS A 41 -28.45 -10.08 -13.56
C HIS A 41 -27.58 -9.12 -14.38
N VAL A 42 -27.69 -9.18 -15.71
CA VAL A 42 -26.96 -8.34 -16.66
C VAL A 42 -27.92 -7.63 -17.58
N ALA A 43 -27.99 -6.31 -17.51
CA ALA A 43 -28.74 -5.47 -18.43
C ALA A 43 -27.78 -4.83 -19.44
N THR A 44 -27.91 -5.17 -20.72
CA THR A 44 -27.01 -4.71 -21.77
C THR A 44 -27.73 -4.68 -23.12
N ASN A 45 -27.17 -3.95 -24.10
CA ASN A 45 -27.58 -4.11 -25.49
C ASN A 45 -26.97 -5.41 -26.02
N VAL A 46 -27.82 -6.33 -26.39
CA VAL A 46 -27.43 -7.66 -26.86
C VAL A 46 -27.20 -7.63 -28.37
N ASN A 47 -25.96 -7.76 -28.79
CA ASN A 47 -25.59 -7.83 -30.20
C ASN A 47 -25.40 -9.28 -30.67
N LYS A 48 -24.24 -9.91 -30.36
CA LYS A 48 -23.90 -11.26 -30.84
C LYS A 48 -23.53 -12.24 -29.72
N ARG A 49 -23.15 -11.73 -28.55
CA ARG A 49 -22.53 -12.53 -27.46
C ARG A 49 -23.45 -12.77 -26.26
N GLY A 50 -24.78 -12.54 -26.39
CA GLY A 50 -25.73 -12.75 -25.29
C GLY A 50 -25.74 -14.18 -24.76
N LYS A 51 -25.65 -15.20 -25.65
CA LYS A 51 -25.59 -16.61 -25.27
C LYS A 51 -24.37 -16.95 -24.38
N GLU A 52 -23.24 -16.25 -24.55
CA GLU A 52 -22.05 -16.44 -23.71
C GLU A 52 -22.30 -15.95 -22.28
N ILE A 53 -23.05 -14.85 -22.14
CA ILE A 53 -23.44 -14.32 -20.82
C ILE A 53 -24.38 -15.30 -20.11
N GLU A 54 -25.33 -15.89 -20.82
CA GLU A 54 -26.26 -16.89 -20.27
C GLU A 54 -25.56 -18.20 -19.93
N ALA A 55 -24.57 -18.62 -20.74
CA ALA A 55 -23.73 -19.79 -20.48
C ALA A 55 -22.91 -19.68 -19.17
N GLU A 56 -22.58 -18.45 -18.75
CA GLU A 56 -21.98 -18.18 -17.42
C GLU A 56 -22.98 -18.37 -16.25
N GLY A 57 -24.25 -18.67 -16.55
CA GLY A 57 -25.32 -18.80 -15.56
C GLY A 57 -25.83 -17.48 -15.02
N PHE A 58 -25.68 -16.38 -15.78
CA PHE A 58 -26.22 -15.06 -15.49
C PHE A 58 -27.58 -14.87 -16.16
N ILE A 59 -28.42 -14.04 -15.55
CA ILE A 59 -29.76 -13.73 -16.10
C ILE A 59 -29.65 -12.47 -16.96
N LEU A 60 -29.86 -12.63 -18.27
CA LEU A 60 -29.68 -11.57 -19.26
C LEU A 60 -30.96 -10.75 -19.46
N HIS A 61 -30.84 -9.44 -19.53
CA HIS A 61 -31.91 -8.49 -19.83
C HIS A 61 -31.46 -7.57 -20.99
N SER A 62 -32.13 -7.68 -22.11
CA SER A 62 -31.86 -6.79 -23.23
C SER A 62 -32.42 -5.37 -22.98
N ILE A 63 -31.58 -4.36 -23.13
CA ILE A 63 -31.95 -2.95 -23.05
C ILE A 63 -31.50 -2.19 -24.32
N PRO A 64 -32.29 -1.23 -24.82
CA PRO A 64 -31.88 -0.41 -25.96
C PRO A 64 -30.76 0.56 -25.45
N PHE A 65 -29.53 0.33 -25.87
CA PHE A 65 -28.41 1.19 -25.55
C PHE A 65 -27.74 1.66 -26.83
N ARG A 66 -27.57 2.98 -26.98
CA ARG A 66 -26.81 3.59 -28.09
C ARG A 66 -25.56 4.22 -27.57
N ARG A 67 -24.44 3.69 -28.01
CA ARG A 67 -23.12 4.19 -27.64
C ARG A 67 -22.86 5.54 -28.33
N GLY A 68 -22.25 6.50 -27.60
CA GLY A 68 -21.87 7.82 -28.14
C GLY A 68 -23.05 8.77 -28.40
N GLY A 69 -24.28 8.39 -28.08
CA GLY A 69 -25.44 9.27 -28.19
C GLY A 69 -25.38 10.42 -27.18
N LEU A 70 -25.20 11.64 -27.66
CA LEU A 70 -25.12 12.85 -26.84
C LEU A 70 -26.50 13.49 -26.62
N SER A 71 -27.55 12.99 -27.27
CA SER A 71 -28.90 13.52 -27.16
C SER A 71 -29.60 13.10 -25.87
N PRO A 72 -30.03 14.03 -24.99
CA PRO A 72 -30.81 13.71 -23.80
C PRO A 72 -32.12 12.96 -24.13
N VAL A 73 -32.77 13.32 -25.23
CA VAL A 73 -34.04 12.68 -25.71
C VAL A 73 -33.77 11.22 -26.11
N GLY A 74 -32.66 10.95 -26.80
CA GLY A 74 -32.23 9.61 -27.17
C GLY A 74 -31.88 8.68 -25.97
N ALA A 75 -31.62 9.25 -24.81
CA ALA A 75 -31.35 8.51 -23.58
C ALA A 75 -32.62 7.97 -22.89
N ILE A 76 -33.78 8.58 -23.13
CA ILE A 76 -35.04 8.26 -22.43
C ILE A 76 -35.44 6.79 -22.57
N PRO A 77 -35.41 6.12 -23.74
CA PRO A 77 -35.77 4.71 -23.87
C PRO A 77 -34.86 3.80 -23.01
N THR A 78 -33.56 4.09 -22.99
CA THR A 78 -32.57 3.34 -22.19
C THR A 78 -32.83 3.51 -20.68
N VAL A 79 -33.05 4.74 -20.23
CA VAL A 79 -33.32 5.06 -18.81
C VAL A 79 -34.60 4.35 -18.35
N LEU A 80 -35.67 4.39 -19.18
CA LEU A 80 -36.94 3.70 -18.90
C LEU A 80 -36.76 2.17 -18.87
N ALA A 81 -35.97 1.62 -19.78
CA ALA A 81 -35.68 0.17 -19.81
C ALA A 81 -34.91 -0.24 -18.54
N ILE A 82 -33.86 0.49 -18.16
CA ILE A 82 -33.11 0.23 -16.89
C ILE A 82 -34.07 0.29 -15.71
N ARG A 83 -34.94 1.31 -15.65
CA ARG A 83 -35.94 1.44 -14.56
C ARG A 83 -36.92 0.29 -14.51
N ARG A 84 -37.39 -0.25 -15.66
CA ARG A 84 -38.27 -1.43 -15.72
C ARG A 84 -37.56 -2.67 -15.22
N VAL A 85 -36.34 -2.92 -15.69
CA VAL A 85 -35.50 -4.06 -15.24
C VAL A 85 -35.25 -3.98 -13.75
N GLN A 86 -34.83 -2.81 -13.24
CA GLN A 86 -34.60 -2.58 -11.82
C GLN A 86 -35.87 -2.82 -10.97
N LYS A 87 -37.05 -2.39 -11.45
CA LYS A 87 -38.33 -2.66 -10.75
C LYS A 87 -38.68 -4.16 -10.71
N LYS A 88 -38.45 -4.86 -11.82
CA LYS A 88 -38.73 -6.30 -11.95
C LYS A 88 -37.85 -7.15 -11.03
N ILE A 89 -36.55 -6.83 -10.95
CA ILE A 89 -35.56 -7.63 -10.22
C ILE A 89 -35.53 -7.23 -8.75
N ASN A 90 -35.72 -5.95 -8.44
CA ASN A 90 -35.52 -5.34 -7.14
C ASN A 90 -34.13 -5.72 -6.56
N PRO A 91 -33.02 -5.32 -7.23
CA PRO A 91 -31.68 -5.73 -6.86
C PRO A 91 -31.24 -5.11 -5.54
N ASP A 92 -30.42 -5.82 -4.76
CA ASP A 92 -29.81 -5.33 -3.54
C ASP A 92 -28.67 -4.34 -3.82
N VAL A 93 -28.02 -4.46 -5.00
CA VAL A 93 -26.99 -3.55 -5.48
C VAL A 93 -27.00 -3.48 -7.01
N MET A 94 -26.71 -2.30 -7.57
CA MET A 94 -26.53 -2.12 -9.01
C MET A 94 -25.08 -1.70 -9.31
N HIS A 95 -24.44 -2.36 -10.27
CA HIS A 95 -23.10 -2.00 -10.78
C HIS A 95 -23.22 -1.41 -12.19
N LEU A 96 -22.98 -0.12 -12.31
CA LEU A 96 -23.11 0.68 -13.53
C LEU A 96 -21.73 0.87 -14.14
N ALA A 97 -21.46 0.33 -15.33
CA ALA A 97 -20.12 0.33 -15.92
C ALA A 97 -19.99 1.32 -17.08
N GLY A 98 -19.08 2.27 -16.93
CA GLY A 98 -18.82 3.36 -17.86
C GLY A 98 -19.69 4.59 -17.61
N LEU A 99 -19.15 5.78 -17.94
CA LEU A 99 -19.76 7.07 -17.61
C LEU A 99 -21.21 7.20 -18.05
N GLN A 100 -21.53 6.76 -19.27
CA GLN A 100 -22.90 6.85 -19.82
C GLN A 100 -23.87 5.96 -19.04
N CYS A 101 -23.49 4.72 -18.67
CA CYS A 101 -24.29 3.83 -17.83
C CYS A 101 -24.44 4.37 -16.41
N CYS A 102 -23.39 5.00 -15.85
CA CYS A 102 -23.44 5.65 -14.54
C CYS A 102 -24.49 6.76 -14.51
N VAL A 103 -24.53 7.62 -15.53
CA VAL A 103 -25.55 8.68 -15.64
C VAL A 103 -26.95 8.09 -15.81
N TYR A 104 -27.15 7.20 -16.77
CA TYR A 104 -28.47 6.64 -17.07
C TYR A 104 -29.03 5.80 -15.93
N GLY A 105 -28.21 4.95 -15.32
CA GLY A 105 -28.57 4.14 -14.17
C GLY A 105 -28.89 4.99 -12.94
N SER A 106 -28.08 6.05 -12.68
CA SER A 106 -28.33 6.97 -11.58
C SER A 106 -29.65 7.74 -11.77
N VAL A 107 -29.99 8.17 -13.00
CA VAL A 107 -31.26 8.82 -13.32
C VAL A 107 -32.42 7.82 -13.20
N ALA A 108 -32.28 6.59 -13.71
CA ALA A 108 -33.32 5.55 -13.64
C ALA A 108 -33.71 5.19 -12.21
N THR A 109 -32.82 5.38 -11.26
CA THR A 109 -33.00 5.07 -9.82
C THR A 109 -33.39 6.28 -8.96
N LEU A 110 -33.68 7.43 -9.58
CA LEU A 110 -34.19 8.59 -8.84
C LEU A 110 -35.47 8.23 -8.06
N GLY A 111 -35.51 8.62 -6.77
CA GLY A 111 -36.59 8.28 -5.85
C GLY A 111 -36.53 6.86 -5.28
N ARG A 112 -35.43 6.11 -5.48
CA ARG A 112 -35.22 4.76 -4.92
C ARG A 112 -33.95 4.68 -4.09
N LYS A 113 -33.94 3.80 -3.08
CA LYS A 113 -32.82 3.63 -2.12
C LYS A 113 -31.90 2.44 -2.49
N VAL A 114 -31.82 2.07 -3.78
CA VAL A 114 -30.93 0.99 -4.20
C VAL A 114 -29.47 1.47 -4.21
N PRO A 115 -28.52 0.76 -3.59
CA PRO A 115 -27.10 1.06 -3.66
C PRO A 115 -26.57 0.97 -5.10
N LEU A 116 -25.83 2.01 -5.52
CA LEU A 116 -25.20 2.10 -6.85
C LEU A 116 -23.69 2.07 -6.74
N VAL A 117 -23.04 1.21 -7.48
CA VAL A 117 -21.61 1.24 -7.77
C VAL A 117 -21.44 1.81 -9.16
N ASN A 118 -21.00 3.06 -9.23
CA ASN A 118 -20.73 3.77 -10.48
C ASN A 118 -19.27 3.53 -10.90
N ALA A 119 -19.01 2.52 -11.70
CA ALA A 119 -17.67 2.19 -12.16
C ALA A 119 -17.27 3.08 -13.34
N ILE A 120 -16.51 4.13 -13.05
CA ILE A 120 -15.96 5.04 -14.05
C ILE A 120 -14.64 4.48 -14.53
N THR A 121 -14.65 3.92 -15.74
CA THR A 121 -13.51 3.21 -16.36
C THR A 121 -12.66 4.12 -17.25
N GLY A 122 -12.75 5.41 -17.02
CA GLY A 122 -12.15 6.50 -17.76
C GLY A 122 -13.17 7.60 -18.03
N LEU A 123 -12.73 8.84 -18.00
CA LEU A 123 -13.60 10.00 -18.18
C LEU A 123 -14.06 10.19 -19.63
N GLY A 124 -13.52 9.40 -20.56
CA GLY A 124 -13.96 9.33 -21.96
C GLY A 124 -13.71 10.59 -22.78
N TYR A 125 -14.11 10.51 -24.04
CA TYR A 125 -13.95 11.56 -25.07
C TYR A 125 -14.49 12.95 -24.66
N ILE A 126 -15.52 13.01 -23.80
CA ILE A 126 -16.13 14.28 -23.36
C ILE A 126 -15.11 15.15 -22.58
N PHE A 127 -14.20 14.54 -21.84
CA PHE A 127 -13.21 15.25 -21.02
C PHE A 127 -11.87 15.48 -21.73
N THR A 128 -11.60 14.76 -22.84
CA THR A 128 -10.36 14.87 -23.61
C THR A 128 -10.50 15.69 -24.88
N SER A 129 -11.71 15.78 -25.46
CA SER A 129 -11.95 16.49 -26.70
C SER A 129 -11.94 18.02 -26.54
N VAL A 130 -11.37 18.72 -27.52
CA VAL A 130 -11.33 20.20 -27.62
C VAL A 130 -12.50 20.80 -28.43
N ASN A 131 -13.41 19.98 -28.97
CA ASN A 131 -14.52 20.44 -29.80
C ASN A 131 -15.52 21.29 -28.97
N TRP A 132 -16.08 22.35 -29.55
CA TRP A 132 -16.98 23.28 -28.86
C TRP A 132 -18.27 22.62 -28.34
N GLN A 133 -18.81 21.64 -29.05
CA GLN A 133 -20.00 20.89 -28.63
C GLN A 133 -19.72 20.05 -27.39
N THR A 134 -18.56 19.39 -27.34
CA THR A 134 -18.11 18.62 -26.13
C THR A 134 -17.77 19.55 -24.97
N ARG A 135 -17.33 20.79 -25.23
CA ARG A 135 -17.07 21.79 -24.19
C ARG A 135 -18.36 22.24 -23.50
N LEU A 136 -19.45 22.46 -24.27
CA LEU A 136 -20.76 22.81 -23.70
C LEU A 136 -21.34 21.63 -22.91
N LEU A 137 -21.28 20.42 -23.46
CA LEU A 137 -21.73 19.20 -22.78
C LEU A 137 -20.95 18.95 -21.47
N ARG A 138 -19.63 19.18 -21.48
CA ARG A 138 -18.76 19.11 -20.32
C ARG A 138 -19.21 20.05 -19.21
N GLN A 139 -19.58 21.29 -19.50
CA GLN A 139 -20.11 22.23 -18.50
C GLN A 139 -21.38 21.68 -17.82
N GLY A 140 -22.31 21.14 -18.61
CA GLY A 140 -23.49 20.47 -18.05
C GLY A 140 -23.16 19.24 -17.19
N MET A 141 -22.18 18.44 -17.61
CA MET A 141 -21.74 17.26 -16.88
C MET A 141 -21.01 17.62 -15.57
N VAL A 142 -20.26 18.71 -15.53
CA VAL A 142 -19.60 19.23 -14.30
C VAL A 142 -20.62 19.54 -13.20
N LEU A 143 -21.81 20.01 -13.56
CA LEU A 143 -22.89 20.24 -12.58
C LEU A 143 -23.67 18.97 -12.26
N LEU A 144 -23.95 18.14 -13.26
CA LEU A 144 -24.80 16.96 -13.13
C LEU A 144 -24.12 15.81 -12.38
N LEU A 145 -22.83 15.57 -12.64
CA LEU A 145 -22.10 14.44 -12.04
C LEU A 145 -22.01 14.52 -10.51
N PRO A 146 -21.62 15.66 -9.89
CA PRO A 146 -21.59 15.76 -8.43
C PRO A 146 -22.98 15.55 -7.81
N TRP A 147 -24.02 16.07 -8.45
CA TRP A 147 -25.41 15.89 -7.98
C TRP A 147 -25.84 14.41 -8.03
N LEU A 148 -25.54 13.68 -9.09
CA LEU A 148 -25.88 12.26 -9.23
C LEU A 148 -25.01 11.35 -8.35
N LEU A 149 -23.70 11.58 -8.33
CA LEU A 149 -22.72 10.66 -7.75
C LEU A 149 -22.49 10.89 -6.25
N ASN A 150 -22.83 12.06 -5.70
CA ASN A 150 -22.76 12.33 -4.26
C ASN A 150 -24.02 11.90 -3.50
N ARG A 151 -25.01 11.28 -4.16
CA ARG A 151 -26.22 10.76 -3.50
C ARG A 151 -25.86 9.72 -2.44
N GLN A 152 -26.68 9.61 -1.39
CA GLN A 152 -26.45 8.72 -0.26
C GLN A 152 -26.31 7.23 -0.67
N SER A 153 -27.04 6.80 -1.69
CA SER A 153 -27.00 5.43 -2.23
C SER A 153 -25.95 5.24 -3.35
N SER A 154 -25.14 6.26 -3.67
CA SER A 154 -24.21 6.24 -4.79
C SER A 154 -22.77 6.14 -4.32
N PHE A 155 -22.02 5.21 -4.87
CA PHE A 155 -20.58 5.04 -4.69
C PHE A 155 -19.91 5.03 -6.06
N VAL A 156 -18.72 5.61 -6.13
CA VAL A 156 -17.93 5.70 -7.36
C VAL A 156 -16.73 4.77 -7.25
N LEU A 157 -16.59 3.87 -8.21
CA LEU A 157 -15.44 3.01 -8.36
C LEU A 157 -14.54 3.60 -9.45
N VAL A 158 -13.31 3.93 -9.09
CA VAL A 158 -12.26 4.42 -10.00
C VAL A 158 -11.15 3.40 -10.14
N GLN A 159 -10.42 3.44 -11.26
CA GLN A 159 -9.42 2.43 -11.58
C GLN A 159 -7.98 2.89 -11.35
N ASN A 160 -7.74 4.21 -11.29
CA ASN A 160 -6.43 4.80 -11.07
C ASN A 160 -6.52 6.08 -10.21
N PRO A 161 -5.41 6.53 -9.59
CA PRO A 161 -5.38 7.73 -8.76
C PRO A 161 -5.65 9.03 -9.52
N ASP A 162 -5.26 9.14 -10.79
CA ASP A 162 -5.45 10.33 -11.61
C ASP A 162 -6.94 10.58 -11.90
N ASP A 163 -7.69 9.53 -12.25
CA ASP A 163 -9.15 9.63 -12.44
C ASP A 163 -9.85 9.98 -11.11
N ARG A 164 -9.35 9.45 -9.97
CA ARG A 164 -9.85 9.83 -8.64
C ARG A 164 -9.65 11.31 -8.38
N SER A 165 -8.43 11.84 -8.62
CA SER A 165 -8.12 13.26 -8.44
C SER A 165 -9.03 14.12 -9.32
N THR A 166 -9.14 13.80 -10.61
CA THR A 166 -10.00 14.53 -11.55
C THR A 166 -11.47 14.56 -11.08
N LEU A 167 -11.99 13.47 -10.52
CA LEU A 167 -13.36 13.43 -10.02
C LEU A 167 -13.53 14.21 -8.71
N VAL A 168 -12.51 14.30 -7.88
CA VAL A 168 -12.49 15.18 -6.70
C VAL A 168 -12.55 16.64 -7.13
N ASP A 169 -11.75 17.03 -8.13
CA ASP A 169 -11.73 18.39 -8.68
C ASP A 169 -13.09 18.77 -9.32
N LEU A 170 -13.82 17.77 -9.83
CA LEU A 170 -15.20 17.92 -10.31
C LEU A 170 -16.23 17.99 -9.17
N GLY A 171 -15.82 17.96 -7.90
CA GLY A 171 -16.72 18.10 -6.74
C GLY A 171 -17.34 16.78 -6.25
N ILE A 172 -16.83 15.62 -6.66
CA ILE A 172 -17.28 14.33 -6.12
C ILE A 172 -16.54 14.07 -4.82
N LYS A 173 -17.30 13.73 -3.77
CA LYS A 173 -16.77 13.54 -2.41
C LYS A 173 -15.82 12.35 -2.34
N PRO A 174 -14.57 12.51 -1.84
CA PRO A 174 -13.61 11.40 -1.69
C PRO A 174 -14.14 10.22 -0.85
N THR A 175 -15.03 10.52 0.12
CA THR A 175 -15.67 9.50 0.98
C THR A 175 -16.69 8.63 0.24
N ARG A 176 -17.03 8.97 -1.00
CA ARG A 176 -17.93 8.22 -1.89
C ARG A 176 -17.18 7.52 -3.01
N MET A 177 -15.86 7.50 -2.96
CA MET A 177 -15.02 6.89 -3.99
C MET A 177 -14.18 5.76 -3.41
N THR A 178 -14.09 4.67 -4.17
CA THR A 178 -13.21 3.53 -3.90
C THR A 178 -12.32 3.31 -5.12
N LEU A 179 -11.01 3.12 -4.87
CA LEU A 179 -10.06 2.76 -5.91
C LEU A 179 -9.96 1.23 -5.97
N ILE A 180 -10.36 0.64 -7.10
CA ILE A 180 -10.15 -0.78 -7.40
C ILE A 180 -9.51 -0.84 -8.80
N PRO A 181 -8.24 -1.28 -8.92
CA PRO A 181 -7.51 -1.22 -10.17
C PRO A 181 -8.08 -2.18 -11.22
N GLY A 182 -8.78 -1.65 -12.21
CA GLY A 182 -9.27 -2.40 -13.36
C GLY A 182 -10.30 -3.49 -13.05
N SER A 183 -10.36 -4.47 -13.94
CA SER A 183 -11.23 -5.64 -13.83
C SER A 183 -10.50 -6.89 -13.36
N GLY A 184 -9.17 -6.78 -13.26
CA GLY A 184 -8.28 -7.92 -13.07
C GLY A 184 -8.09 -8.74 -14.35
N VAL A 185 -7.08 -9.55 -14.37
CA VAL A 185 -6.81 -10.50 -15.46
C VAL A 185 -6.78 -11.93 -14.90
N ASP A 186 -7.23 -12.88 -15.73
CA ASP A 186 -7.20 -14.29 -15.37
C ASP A 186 -5.77 -14.83 -15.46
N THR A 187 -5.10 -14.88 -14.31
CA THR A 187 -3.71 -15.34 -14.18
C THR A 187 -3.58 -16.86 -14.16
N GLU A 188 -4.70 -17.60 -14.13
CA GLU A 188 -4.72 -19.05 -14.26
C GLU A 188 -4.83 -19.45 -15.73
N ALA A 189 -5.65 -18.76 -16.50
CA ALA A 189 -5.77 -18.96 -17.96
C ALA A 189 -4.56 -18.43 -18.73
N LEU A 190 -4.04 -17.25 -18.33
CA LEU A 190 -2.83 -16.66 -18.92
C LEU A 190 -1.61 -16.97 -18.05
N GLN A 191 -0.78 -17.90 -18.53
CA GLN A 191 0.44 -18.34 -17.86
C GLN A 191 1.69 -17.74 -18.50
N PRO A 192 2.82 -17.67 -17.77
CA PRO A 192 4.09 -17.26 -18.35
C PRO A 192 4.44 -18.08 -19.58
N LEU A 193 4.86 -17.41 -20.60
CA LEU A 193 5.21 -18.02 -21.88
C LEU A 193 6.72 -17.87 -22.14
N PRO A 194 7.40 -18.89 -22.70
CA PRO A 194 8.78 -18.75 -23.13
C PRO A 194 8.91 -17.61 -24.14
N GLU A 195 10.09 -17.00 -24.20
CA GLU A 195 10.36 -15.97 -25.19
C GLU A 195 10.37 -16.60 -26.59
N PRO A 196 9.68 -16.00 -27.60
CA PRO A 196 9.68 -16.54 -28.96
C PRO A 196 11.08 -16.51 -29.55
N GLN A 197 11.42 -17.55 -30.30
CA GLN A 197 12.66 -17.64 -31.08
C GLN A 197 12.44 -16.99 -32.45
N GLY A 198 13.51 -16.42 -33.02
CA GLY A 198 13.45 -15.77 -34.32
C GLY A 198 13.58 -14.25 -34.30
N PRO A 199 13.11 -13.55 -35.34
CA PRO A 199 13.19 -12.09 -35.42
C PRO A 199 12.44 -11.43 -34.26
N LEU A 200 13.03 -10.40 -33.66
CA LEU A 200 12.46 -9.70 -32.54
C LEU A 200 11.10 -9.09 -32.92
N THR A 201 10.09 -9.42 -32.15
CA THR A 201 8.71 -9.08 -32.43
C THR A 201 8.10 -8.37 -31.22
N PHE A 202 7.52 -7.19 -31.40
CA PHE A 202 6.76 -6.51 -30.38
C PHE A 202 5.29 -6.35 -30.78
N GLY A 203 4.40 -6.41 -29.78
CA GLY A 203 2.98 -6.50 -29.99
C GLY A 203 2.23 -5.28 -29.49
N PHE A 204 1.23 -4.84 -30.28
CA PHE A 204 0.18 -3.93 -29.86
C PHE A 204 -1.16 -4.66 -29.91
N ALA A 205 -1.91 -4.63 -28.82
CA ALA A 205 -3.28 -5.16 -28.80
C ALA A 205 -4.26 -4.10 -28.28
N GLY A 206 -5.31 -3.84 -29.05
CA GLY A 206 -6.32 -2.85 -28.69
C GLY A 206 -7.14 -2.32 -29.86
N ARG A 207 -8.14 -1.49 -29.58
CA ARG A 207 -8.88 -0.80 -30.64
C ARG A 207 -7.94 0.14 -31.39
N LEU A 208 -8.06 0.19 -32.70
CA LEU A 208 -7.25 1.07 -33.54
C LEU A 208 -7.84 2.49 -33.52
N LEU A 209 -7.44 3.26 -32.51
CA LEU A 209 -7.84 4.64 -32.27
C LEU A 209 -6.60 5.54 -32.17
N VAL A 210 -6.75 6.80 -32.55
CA VAL A 210 -5.67 7.79 -32.38
C VAL A 210 -5.24 7.88 -30.91
N ASP A 211 -6.20 7.92 -29.98
CA ASP A 211 -5.94 8.02 -28.55
C ASP A 211 -5.15 6.81 -27.96
N LYS A 212 -5.06 5.71 -28.72
CA LYS A 212 -4.24 4.54 -28.37
C LYS A 212 -2.79 4.66 -28.83
N GLY A 213 -2.45 5.77 -29.49
CA GLY A 213 -1.08 6.09 -29.90
C GLY A 213 -0.50 5.21 -31.01
N ILE A 214 -1.37 4.47 -31.73
CA ILE A 214 -0.92 3.51 -32.75
C ILE A 214 -0.09 4.19 -33.86
N ARG A 215 -0.40 5.46 -34.21
CA ARG A 215 0.38 6.25 -35.18
C ARG A 215 1.82 6.48 -34.70
N ALA A 216 1.98 6.81 -33.41
CA ALA A 216 3.32 6.99 -32.83
C ALA A 216 4.11 5.67 -32.83
N LEU A 217 3.42 4.53 -32.63
CA LEU A 217 4.06 3.20 -32.68
C LEU A 217 4.53 2.85 -34.09
N VAL A 218 3.72 3.09 -35.09
CA VAL A 218 4.09 2.89 -36.51
C VAL A 218 5.27 3.80 -36.90
N ALA A 219 5.23 5.07 -36.50
CA ALA A 219 6.33 6.00 -36.73
C ALA A 219 7.61 5.58 -36.02
N ALA A 220 7.53 5.05 -34.81
CA ALA A 220 8.68 4.50 -34.06
C ALA A 220 9.28 3.27 -34.79
N HIS A 221 8.44 2.40 -35.34
CA HIS A 221 8.90 1.26 -36.14
C HIS A 221 9.64 1.74 -37.40
N GLU A 222 9.14 2.76 -38.10
CA GLU A 222 9.78 3.36 -39.28
C GLU A 222 11.13 4.00 -38.92
N ILE A 223 11.25 4.69 -37.79
CA ILE A 223 12.52 5.24 -37.28
C ILE A 223 13.55 4.09 -37.06
N LEU A 224 13.14 3.00 -36.43
CA LEU A 224 14.03 1.86 -36.19
C LEU A 224 14.49 1.23 -37.51
N ARG A 225 13.57 1.08 -38.43
CA ARG A 225 13.85 0.55 -39.75
C ARG A 225 14.82 1.43 -40.56
N SER A 226 14.64 2.75 -40.53
CA SER A 226 15.56 3.68 -41.22
C SER A 226 16.99 3.63 -40.65
N ARG A 227 17.13 3.16 -39.39
CA ARG A 227 18.41 2.89 -38.72
C ARG A 227 18.99 1.48 -38.99
N GLY A 228 18.31 0.68 -39.85
CA GLY A 228 18.76 -0.66 -40.23
C GLY A 228 18.27 -1.81 -39.35
N TYR A 229 17.40 -1.56 -38.36
CA TYR A 229 16.85 -2.61 -37.51
C TYR A 229 15.63 -3.29 -38.18
N ASN A 230 15.66 -4.62 -38.25
CA ASN A 230 14.58 -5.43 -38.83
C ASN A 230 13.76 -6.10 -37.72
N PHE A 231 12.90 -5.30 -37.05
CA PHE A 231 11.98 -5.81 -36.02
C PHE A 231 10.56 -5.99 -36.60
N ASN A 232 9.80 -6.92 -36.03
CA ASN A 232 8.39 -7.13 -36.39
C ASN A 232 7.47 -6.41 -35.43
N LEU A 233 6.48 -5.73 -35.95
CA LEU A 233 5.35 -5.15 -35.24
C LEU A 233 4.08 -5.95 -35.54
N LEU A 234 3.53 -6.63 -34.55
CA LEU A 234 2.23 -7.29 -34.64
C LEU A 234 1.14 -6.39 -34.06
N ILE A 235 0.10 -6.14 -34.87
CA ILE A 235 -1.04 -5.29 -34.47
C ILE A 235 -2.29 -6.17 -34.38
N ALA A 236 -2.82 -6.35 -33.15
CA ALA A 236 -4.08 -7.01 -32.89
C ALA A 236 -5.16 -5.99 -32.54
N GLY A 237 -6.30 -6.08 -33.22
CA GLY A 237 -7.45 -5.21 -32.99
C GLY A 237 -8.08 -4.68 -34.26
N SER A 238 -9.26 -4.06 -34.11
CA SER A 238 -10.05 -3.53 -35.21
C SER A 238 -10.33 -2.05 -35.05
N PRO A 239 -10.53 -1.33 -36.17
CA PRO A 239 -11.14 0.01 -36.16
C PRO A 239 -12.48 -0.02 -35.42
N ASP A 240 -12.87 1.11 -34.85
CA ASP A 240 -14.16 1.32 -34.19
C ASP A 240 -14.90 2.46 -34.89
N PRO A 241 -15.66 2.18 -35.97
CA PRO A 241 -16.30 3.23 -36.77
C PRO A 241 -17.27 4.13 -36.01
N ALA A 242 -17.76 3.67 -34.86
CA ALA A 242 -18.62 4.47 -33.98
C ALA A 242 -17.84 5.49 -33.14
N ASN A 243 -16.50 5.44 -33.18
CA ASN A 243 -15.62 6.36 -32.44
C ASN A 243 -14.99 7.36 -33.44
N PRO A 244 -15.14 8.69 -33.24
CA PRO A 244 -14.61 9.71 -34.15
C PRO A 244 -13.07 9.69 -34.27
N THR A 245 -12.35 9.09 -33.34
CA THR A 245 -10.88 8.94 -33.39
C THR A 245 -10.44 7.60 -33.98
N SER A 246 -11.33 6.86 -34.65
CA SER A 246 -11.00 5.58 -35.25
C SER A 246 -10.03 5.74 -36.41
N ILE A 247 -9.01 4.88 -36.45
CA ILE A 247 -8.11 4.78 -37.59
C ILE A 247 -8.85 4.21 -38.78
N SER A 248 -8.65 4.81 -39.95
CA SER A 248 -9.32 4.37 -41.18
C SER A 248 -8.67 3.06 -41.69
N ARG A 249 -9.48 2.22 -42.35
CA ARG A 249 -8.98 1.00 -42.97
C ARG A 249 -7.90 1.27 -44.02
N LYS A 250 -8.06 2.34 -44.79
CA LYS A 250 -7.07 2.77 -45.80
C LYS A 250 -5.69 3.08 -45.14
N GLU A 251 -5.67 3.72 -43.97
CA GLU A 251 -4.46 4.04 -43.24
C GLU A 251 -3.77 2.75 -42.74
N ILE A 252 -4.53 1.77 -42.27
CA ILE A 252 -3.99 0.47 -41.84
C ILE A 252 -3.41 -0.27 -43.07
N GLU A 253 -4.09 -0.26 -44.18
CA GLU A 253 -3.64 -0.86 -45.42
C GLU A 253 -2.34 -0.21 -45.96
N GLN A 254 -2.11 1.07 -45.66
CA GLN A 254 -0.82 1.73 -45.93
C GLN A 254 0.28 1.22 -44.98
N TRP A 255 0.00 1.06 -43.71
CA TRP A 255 0.99 0.59 -42.72
C TRP A 255 1.52 -0.83 -43.04
N ILE A 256 0.64 -1.74 -43.41
CA ILE A 256 1.03 -3.12 -43.73
C ILE A 256 1.85 -3.24 -45.04
N GLN A 257 1.96 -2.18 -45.84
CA GLN A 257 2.93 -2.15 -46.97
C GLN A 257 4.37 -2.00 -46.49
N SER A 258 4.53 -1.48 -45.24
CA SER A 258 5.89 -1.38 -44.67
C SER A 258 6.32 -2.75 -44.18
N PRO A 259 7.45 -3.28 -44.66
CA PRO A 259 7.95 -4.58 -44.20
C PRO A 259 8.17 -4.64 -42.70
N GLY A 260 7.74 -5.73 -42.09
CA GLY A 260 7.80 -5.95 -40.66
C GLY A 260 6.54 -5.53 -39.91
N ILE A 261 5.54 -4.91 -40.56
CA ILE A 261 4.24 -4.63 -39.92
C ILE A 261 3.19 -5.66 -40.36
N THR A 262 2.57 -6.31 -39.40
CA THR A 262 1.48 -7.27 -39.65
C THR A 262 0.25 -6.89 -38.86
N TRP A 263 -0.88 -6.75 -39.52
CA TRP A 263 -2.17 -6.55 -38.89
C TRP A 263 -3.00 -7.82 -38.90
N LEU A 264 -3.36 -8.31 -37.70
CA LEU A 264 -4.08 -9.57 -37.48
C LEU A 264 -5.61 -9.39 -37.38
N GLY A 265 -6.09 -8.14 -37.36
CA GLY A 265 -7.50 -7.89 -37.05
C GLY A 265 -7.86 -8.22 -35.61
N HIS A 266 -9.12 -8.62 -35.36
CA HIS A 266 -9.53 -9.10 -34.04
C HIS A 266 -8.93 -10.46 -33.75
N VAL A 267 -8.38 -10.60 -32.54
CA VAL A 267 -7.77 -11.84 -32.04
C VAL A 267 -8.58 -12.33 -30.84
N ASP A 268 -9.11 -13.53 -30.91
CA ASP A 268 -9.88 -14.16 -29.85
C ASP A 268 -8.97 -14.78 -28.75
N ASP A 269 -7.86 -15.42 -29.17
CA ASP A 269 -6.86 -15.99 -28.26
C ASP A 269 -5.70 -15.02 -28.04
N ILE A 270 -5.86 -14.16 -27.04
CA ILE A 270 -4.83 -13.18 -26.68
C ILE A 270 -3.56 -13.84 -26.11
N GLY A 271 -3.69 -15.03 -25.53
CA GLY A 271 -2.53 -15.80 -25.05
C GLY A 271 -1.60 -16.21 -26.20
N SER A 272 -2.16 -16.71 -27.30
CA SER A 272 -1.40 -17.05 -28.51
C SER A 272 -0.78 -15.82 -29.18
N PHE A 273 -1.46 -14.66 -29.15
CA PHE A 273 -0.89 -13.42 -29.62
C PHE A 273 0.37 -13.04 -28.80
N TRP A 274 0.30 -13.02 -27.48
CA TRP A 274 1.45 -12.70 -26.63
C TRP A 274 2.54 -13.75 -26.68
N ARG A 275 2.24 -15.00 -27.07
CA ARG A 275 3.25 -16.04 -27.33
C ARG A 275 4.17 -15.65 -28.49
N SER A 276 3.63 -14.94 -29.47
CA SER A 276 4.36 -14.52 -30.68
C SER A 276 5.15 -13.22 -30.48
N CYS A 277 5.04 -12.56 -29.32
CA CYS A 277 5.68 -11.29 -29.03
C CYS A 277 6.78 -11.42 -27.97
N ASN A 278 7.92 -10.72 -28.13
CA ASN A 278 8.95 -10.60 -27.11
C ASN A 278 8.54 -9.62 -26.00
N PHE A 279 7.83 -8.56 -26.35
CA PHE A 279 7.29 -7.57 -25.40
C PHE A 279 6.05 -6.86 -25.94
N ALA A 280 5.33 -6.21 -25.04
CA ALA A 280 4.12 -5.44 -25.34
C ALA A 280 4.42 -3.95 -25.40
N VAL A 281 3.77 -3.25 -26.35
CA VAL A 281 3.88 -1.80 -26.49
C VAL A 281 2.48 -1.18 -26.55
N LEU A 282 2.17 -0.25 -25.64
CA LEU A 282 0.90 0.47 -25.60
C LEU A 282 1.13 1.98 -25.38
N PRO A 283 1.30 2.78 -26.42
CA PRO A 283 1.58 4.21 -26.32
C PRO A 283 0.30 5.06 -26.18
N SER A 284 -0.64 4.64 -25.35
CA SER A 284 -1.94 5.30 -25.15
C SER A 284 -1.80 6.68 -24.49
N HIS A 285 -2.63 7.62 -24.87
CA HIS A 285 -2.68 8.96 -24.25
C HIS A 285 -3.36 8.95 -22.89
N ARG A 286 -4.28 8.02 -22.64
CA ARG A 286 -5.00 7.83 -21.37
C ARG A 286 -5.68 6.47 -21.31
N GLU A 287 -5.64 5.84 -20.16
CA GLU A 287 -6.36 4.58 -19.86
C GLU A 287 -7.06 4.67 -18.50
N GLY A 288 -8.07 3.82 -18.29
CA GLY A 288 -8.55 3.53 -16.95
C GLY A 288 -7.56 2.60 -16.22
N LEU A 289 -7.48 1.36 -16.69
CA LEU A 289 -6.39 0.39 -16.47
C LEU A 289 -6.35 -0.52 -17.71
N PRO A 290 -5.30 -0.51 -18.52
CA PRO A 290 -5.30 -1.20 -19.82
C PRO A 290 -5.23 -2.73 -19.66
N ILE A 291 -6.30 -3.41 -20.05
CA ILE A 291 -6.42 -4.88 -19.98
C ILE A 291 -5.29 -5.53 -20.77
N THR A 292 -4.94 -4.97 -21.90
CA THR A 292 -3.88 -5.52 -22.78
C THR A 292 -2.51 -5.57 -22.11
N LEU A 293 -2.16 -4.56 -21.29
CA LEU A 293 -0.92 -4.59 -20.50
C LEU A 293 -1.00 -5.63 -19.37
N LEU A 294 -2.20 -5.81 -18.76
CA LEU A 294 -2.41 -6.87 -17.77
C LEU A 294 -2.26 -8.25 -18.38
N GLU A 295 -2.78 -8.48 -19.59
CA GLU A 295 -2.68 -9.74 -20.33
C GLU A 295 -1.25 -10.04 -20.72
N ALA A 296 -0.52 -9.06 -21.25
CA ALA A 296 0.88 -9.20 -21.60
C ALA A 296 1.73 -9.50 -20.36
N ALA A 297 1.53 -8.77 -19.28
CA ALA A 297 2.20 -8.99 -18.00
C ALA A 297 1.86 -10.37 -17.41
N ALA A 298 0.59 -10.82 -17.51
CA ALA A 298 0.19 -12.17 -17.11
C ALA A 298 0.94 -13.27 -17.90
N CYS A 299 1.23 -13.03 -19.17
CA CYS A 299 2.04 -13.90 -20.01
C CYS A 299 3.56 -13.74 -19.78
N GLY A 300 3.99 -12.94 -18.81
CA GLY A 300 5.40 -12.70 -18.51
C GLY A 300 6.11 -11.84 -19.55
N ARG A 301 5.39 -11.01 -20.30
CA ARG A 301 5.99 -10.09 -21.29
C ARG A 301 6.36 -8.77 -20.62
N PRO A 302 7.58 -8.25 -20.84
CA PRO A 302 7.93 -6.89 -20.45
C PRO A 302 7.11 -5.87 -21.23
N LEU A 303 6.96 -4.67 -20.65
CA LEU A 303 6.01 -3.68 -21.10
C LEU A 303 6.70 -2.38 -21.52
N ILE A 304 6.24 -1.76 -22.60
CA ILE A 304 6.52 -0.36 -22.91
C ILE A 304 5.19 0.37 -23.00
N ALA A 305 5.06 1.49 -22.29
CA ALA A 305 3.87 2.33 -22.37
C ALA A 305 4.23 3.80 -22.25
N THR A 306 3.28 4.66 -22.56
CA THR A 306 3.39 6.09 -22.27
C THR A 306 3.22 6.35 -20.78
N ASP A 307 3.88 7.40 -20.25
CA ASP A 307 3.66 7.93 -18.90
C ASP A 307 2.29 8.63 -18.83
N ALA A 308 1.25 7.82 -18.91
CA ALA A 308 -0.14 8.23 -18.93
C ALA A 308 -0.94 7.60 -17.78
N PRO A 309 -2.04 8.25 -17.34
CA PRO A 309 -2.96 7.65 -16.36
C PRO A 309 -3.35 6.23 -16.76
N GLY A 310 -3.37 5.32 -15.79
CA GLY A 310 -3.68 3.91 -15.98
C GLY A 310 -2.53 3.07 -16.53
N CYS A 311 -1.66 3.58 -17.40
CA CYS A 311 -0.47 2.88 -17.88
C CYS A 311 0.58 2.74 -16.78
N ARG A 312 0.87 3.83 -16.05
CA ARG A 312 1.84 3.87 -14.94
C ARG A 312 1.46 3.02 -13.73
N GLU A 313 0.23 2.53 -13.68
CA GLU A 313 -0.21 1.59 -12.64
C GLU A 313 0.29 0.16 -12.87
N ILE A 314 0.66 -0.16 -14.10
CA ILE A 314 1.14 -1.50 -14.51
C ILE A 314 2.61 -1.42 -14.93
N VAL A 315 2.99 -0.37 -15.68
CA VAL A 315 4.37 -0.15 -16.11
C VAL A 315 5.07 0.70 -15.05
N ILE A 316 5.93 0.05 -14.27
CA ILE A 316 6.79 0.69 -13.28
C ILE A 316 8.17 0.79 -13.90
N GLU A 317 8.65 2.04 -14.06
CA GLU A 317 9.91 2.35 -14.74
C GLU A 317 11.07 1.51 -14.20
N ASP A 318 11.83 0.90 -15.12
CA ASP A 318 12.98 0.03 -14.86
C ASP A 318 12.69 -1.22 -13.97
N GLN A 319 11.39 -1.52 -13.72
CA GLN A 319 10.98 -2.71 -12.96
C GLN A 319 10.15 -3.67 -13.79
N THR A 320 8.98 -3.22 -14.28
CA THR A 320 8.09 -4.04 -15.12
C THR A 320 8.15 -3.68 -16.59
N GLY A 321 8.83 -2.58 -16.92
CA GLY A 321 8.95 -2.06 -18.29
C GLY A 321 9.53 -0.67 -18.33
N LEU A 322 9.26 0.04 -19.43
CA LEU A 322 9.74 1.38 -19.71
C LEU A 322 8.57 2.33 -19.98
N LEU A 323 8.63 3.54 -19.42
CA LEU A 323 7.69 4.62 -19.69
C LEU A 323 8.28 5.65 -20.65
N VAL A 324 7.49 6.09 -21.61
CA VAL A 324 7.89 7.11 -22.59
C VAL A 324 6.91 8.28 -22.61
N PRO A 325 7.32 9.48 -23.01
CA PRO A 325 6.40 10.61 -23.20
C PRO A 325 5.29 10.30 -24.21
N ILE A 326 4.12 10.90 -24.00
CA ILE A 326 2.98 10.79 -24.94
C ILE A 326 3.37 11.46 -26.28
N GLU A 327 2.98 10.84 -27.40
CA GLU A 327 3.24 11.33 -28.76
C GLU A 327 4.72 11.54 -29.11
N SER A 328 5.62 10.74 -28.52
CA SER A 328 7.06 10.76 -28.84
C SER A 328 7.52 9.48 -29.54
N PRO A 329 7.44 9.40 -30.88
CA PRO A 329 7.94 8.25 -31.64
C PRO A 329 9.44 7.98 -31.44
N ALA A 330 10.22 9.02 -31.21
CA ALA A 330 11.67 8.90 -31.02
C ALA A 330 12.03 8.20 -29.71
N ASP A 331 11.39 8.62 -28.58
CA ASP A 331 11.60 7.96 -27.29
C ASP A 331 11.04 6.54 -27.28
N LEU A 332 9.91 6.33 -27.96
CA LEU A 332 9.31 5.01 -28.14
C LEU A 332 10.25 4.07 -28.90
N ALA A 333 10.87 4.55 -29.99
CA ALA A 333 11.86 3.81 -30.75
C ALA A 333 13.08 3.46 -29.89
N GLN A 334 13.55 4.41 -29.06
CA GLN A 334 14.68 4.16 -28.16
C GLN A 334 14.33 3.13 -27.07
N ALA A 335 13.14 3.19 -26.48
CA ALA A 335 12.67 2.21 -25.50
C ALA A 335 12.54 0.80 -26.13
N ILE A 336 12.00 0.71 -27.35
CA ILE A 336 11.94 -0.53 -28.12
C ILE A 336 13.35 -1.09 -28.35
N LEU A 337 14.29 -0.25 -28.79
CA LEU A 337 15.68 -0.65 -29.04
C LEU A 337 16.36 -1.16 -27.74
N ARG A 338 16.17 -0.46 -26.63
CA ARG A 338 16.72 -0.86 -25.31
C ARG A 338 16.27 -2.27 -24.90
N LEU A 339 14.99 -2.58 -25.06
CA LEU A 339 14.50 -3.96 -24.80
C LEU A 339 14.96 -4.95 -25.88
N ALA A 340 15.05 -4.53 -27.13
CA ALA A 340 15.48 -5.37 -28.21
C ALA A 340 16.91 -5.91 -28.00
N GLU A 341 17.81 -5.04 -27.58
CA GLU A 341 19.23 -5.34 -27.39
C GLU A 341 19.54 -6.09 -26.09
N SER A 342 18.60 -6.16 -25.13
CA SER A 342 18.86 -6.74 -23.83
C SER A 342 17.89 -7.87 -23.45
N PRO A 343 18.18 -9.13 -23.79
CA PRO A 343 17.40 -10.29 -23.36
C PRO A 343 17.24 -10.38 -21.83
N HIS A 344 18.30 -10.02 -21.09
CA HIS A 344 18.28 -10.02 -19.63
C HIS A 344 17.26 -9.02 -19.06
N LEU A 345 17.15 -7.82 -19.64
CA LEU A 345 16.12 -6.85 -19.23
C LEU A 345 14.73 -7.37 -19.55
N ARG A 346 14.54 -7.99 -20.72
CA ARG A 346 13.23 -8.56 -21.09
C ARG A 346 12.80 -9.64 -20.09
N ALA A 347 13.68 -10.55 -19.72
CA ALA A 347 13.38 -11.59 -18.72
C ALA A 347 13.05 -10.98 -17.35
N ARG A 348 13.88 -10.06 -16.85
CA ARG A 348 13.70 -9.41 -15.54
C ARG A 348 12.40 -8.64 -15.47
N TYR A 349 12.09 -7.82 -16.48
CA TYR A 349 10.87 -7.02 -16.49
C TYR A 349 9.62 -7.89 -16.68
N GLY A 350 9.68 -8.92 -17.50
CA GLY A 350 8.59 -9.86 -17.71
C GLY A 350 8.23 -10.62 -16.43
N GLU A 351 9.21 -11.10 -15.68
CA GLU A 351 9.01 -11.74 -14.38
C GLU A 351 8.39 -10.78 -13.37
N ALA A 352 8.93 -9.56 -13.28
CA ALA A 352 8.41 -8.55 -12.37
C ALA A 352 6.98 -8.11 -12.74
N ALA A 353 6.66 -7.96 -14.02
CA ALA A 353 5.34 -7.64 -14.53
C ALA A 353 4.33 -8.76 -14.18
N ARG A 354 4.71 -10.02 -14.40
CA ARG A 354 3.89 -11.18 -13.98
C ARG A 354 3.64 -11.17 -12.49
N LYS A 355 4.67 -10.97 -11.69
CA LYS A 355 4.57 -10.92 -10.23
C LYS A 355 3.60 -9.82 -9.77
N LEU A 356 3.72 -8.61 -10.32
CA LEU A 356 2.82 -7.51 -10.01
C LEU A 356 1.35 -7.88 -10.26
N VAL A 357 1.07 -8.49 -11.41
CA VAL A 357 -0.30 -8.85 -11.82
C VAL A 357 -0.85 -9.97 -10.93
N VAL A 358 -0.08 -11.01 -10.64
CA VAL A 358 -0.49 -12.12 -9.76
C VAL A 358 -0.79 -11.62 -8.35
N ASP A 359 0.09 -10.77 -7.80
CA ASP A 359 0.03 -10.33 -6.41
C ASP A 359 -1.03 -9.24 -6.15
N LYS A 360 -1.38 -8.42 -7.17
CA LYS A 360 -2.21 -7.24 -6.97
C LYS A 360 -3.38 -7.07 -7.95
N LEU A 361 -3.27 -7.58 -9.18
CA LEU A 361 -4.19 -7.25 -10.28
C LEU A 361 -4.86 -8.48 -10.90
N SER A 362 -4.76 -9.63 -10.25
CA SER A 362 -5.45 -10.86 -10.70
C SER A 362 -6.96 -10.74 -10.55
N ALA A 363 -7.71 -11.41 -11.43
CA ALA A 363 -9.17 -11.49 -11.38
C ALA A 363 -9.70 -11.94 -10.02
N ARG A 364 -8.95 -12.80 -9.31
CA ARG A 364 -9.26 -13.27 -7.96
C ARG A 364 -9.20 -12.13 -6.93
N ILE A 365 -8.13 -11.35 -6.92
CA ILE A 365 -7.92 -10.24 -5.96
C ILE A 365 -8.93 -9.12 -6.24
N ILE A 366 -9.05 -8.69 -7.49
CA ILE A 366 -9.97 -7.63 -7.89
C ILE A 366 -11.42 -8.07 -7.63
N GLY A 367 -11.77 -9.30 -7.98
CA GLY A 367 -13.11 -9.85 -7.71
C GLY A 367 -13.46 -9.86 -6.22
N SER A 368 -12.50 -10.25 -5.35
CA SER A 368 -12.71 -10.22 -3.90
C SER A 368 -12.93 -8.80 -3.37
N SER A 369 -12.15 -7.82 -3.86
CA SER A 369 -12.29 -6.41 -3.46
C SER A 369 -13.64 -5.82 -3.87
N VAL A 370 -14.12 -6.18 -5.06
CA VAL A 370 -15.44 -5.74 -5.54
C VAL A 370 -16.58 -6.40 -4.78
N VAL A 371 -16.47 -7.68 -4.45
CA VAL A 371 -17.47 -8.39 -3.60
C VAL A 371 -17.52 -7.77 -2.21
N GLN A 372 -16.38 -7.45 -1.62
CA GLN A 372 -16.33 -6.76 -0.33
C GLN A 372 -17.05 -5.41 -0.38
N LEU A 373 -16.91 -4.64 -1.46
CA LEU A 373 -17.68 -3.41 -1.66
C LEU A 373 -19.20 -3.69 -1.75
N TYR A 374 -19.63 -4.74 -2.46
CA TYR A 374 -21.05 -5.09 -2.53
C TYR A 374 -21.60 -5.51 -1.17
N ASP A 375 -20.86 -6.30 -0.41
CA ASP A 375 -21.24 -6.73 0.94
C ASP A 375 -21.42 -5.52 1.86
N GLN A 376 -20.49 -4.56 1.85
CA GLN A 376 -20.60 -3.32 2.61
C GLN A 376 -21.89 -2.55 2.24
N LEU A 377 -22.15 -2.36 0.96
CA LEU A 377 -23.30 -1.59 0.48
C LEU A 377 -24.64 -2.28 0.75
N THR A 378 -24.71 -3.60 0.69
CA THR A 378 -25.93 -4.37 0.99
C THR A 378 -26.21 -4.45 2.49
N LEU A 379 -25.17 -4.53 3.33
CA LEU A 379 -25.30 -4.50 4.78
C LEU A 379 -25.72 -3.10 5.29
N ASP A 380 -25.15 -2.05 4.72
CA ASP A 380 -25.53 -0.66 5.01
C ASP A 380 -26.96 -0.34 4.53
N GLY A 381 -27.38 -0.93 3.42
CA GLY A 381 -28.74 -0.81 2.89
C GLY A 381 -29.82 -1.39 3.82
N LEU A 382 -29.54 -2.49 4.50
CA LEU A 382 -30.40 -3.09 5.54
C LEU A 382 -30.44 -2.23 6.81
N SER A 383 -29.42 -1.40 7.05
CA SER A 383 -29.33 -0.47 8.19
C SER A 383 -29.98 0.89 7.91
N ALA A 384 -30.14 1.30 6.65
CA ALA A 384 -30.69 2.59 6.26
C ALA A 384 -32.21 2.76 6.53
N GLY A 385 -32.94 1.65 6.73
CA GLY A 385 -34.37 1.66 7.09
C GLY A 385 -34.65 2.17 8.51
N THR A 386 -33.63 2.36 9.36
CA THR A 386 -33.74 2.76 10.76
C THR A 386 -32.96 4.03 11.14
N LEU A 387 -32.40 4.77 10.16
CA LEU A 387 -31.50 5.91 10.41
C LEU A 387 -32.01 7.28 9.94
N GLU A 388 -33.32 7.43 9.66
CA GLU A 388 -33.93 8.77 9.49
C GLU A 388 -34.38 9.32 10.83
N ALA A 389 -33.49 9.81 11.59
CA ALA A 389 -33.60 10.94 12.54
C ALA A 389 -32.29 11.06 13.34
N ARG A 390 -31.40 11.93 12.88
CA ARG A 390 -30.52 12.82 13.65
C ARG A 390 -29.23 13.15 12.88
N GLY A 391 -29.16 14.33 12.41
CA GLY A 391 -28.10 15.26 12.03
C GLY A 391 -26.62 14.82 11.91
N GLY A 392 -26.00 15.01 10.71
CA GLY A 392 -24.56 15.07 10.45
C GLY A 392 -23.87 13.74 10.15
N PRO A 393 -22.74 13.73 9.43
CA PRO A 393 -22.02 12.51 9.06
C PRO A 393 -21.40 11.87 10.32
N ARG A 394 -22.05 10.80 10.81
CA ARG A 394 -21.60 10.03 11.99
C ARG A 394 -20.87 8.75 11.55
N GLY A 395 -19.65 8.89 11.06
CA GLY A 395 -18.64 7.84 11.15
C GLY A 395 -17.77 8.09 12.36
N GLY A 396 -17.44 7.07 13.17
CA GLY A 396 -16.47 7.20 14.24
C GLY A 396 -15.14 7.73 13.69
N LYS A 397 -14.37 8.47 14.49
CA LYS A 397 -13.03 8.94 14.15
C LYS A 397 -11.98 8.03 14.76
N VAL A 398 -10.79 8.04 14.18
CA VAL A 398 -9.61 7.46 14.83
C VAL A 398 -9.00 8.52 15.74
N ILE A 399 -8.73 8.14 17.00
CA ILE A 399 -7.99 8.97 17.95
C ILE A 399 -6.63 8.33 18.16
N LEU A 400 -5.59 8.93 17.59
CA LEU A 400 -4.21 8.51 17.75
C LEU A 400 -3.61 9.23 18.95
N VAL A 401 -3.03 8.46 19.88
CA VAL A 401 -2.45 9.01 21.12
C VAL A 401 -0.99 8.62 21.19
N SER A 402 -0.10 9.62 21.15
CA SER A 402 1.35 9.44 21.24
C SER A 402 2.01 10.62 21.92
N GLN A 403 3.03 10.36 22.74
CA GLN A 403 3.86 11.43 23.30
C GLN A 403 4.61 12.20 22.20
N HIS A 404 5.08 11.49 21.17
CA HIS A 404 5.89 12.03 20.08
C HIS A 404 5.09 12.06 18.79
N TYR A 405 5.01 13.23 18.18
CA TYR A 405 4.39 13.52 16.89
C TYR A 405 5.15 14.64 16.21
N ALA A 406 5.01 14.82 14.91
CA ALA A 406 5.67 15.91 14.20
C ALA A 406 5.35 17.28 14.82
N PRO A 407 6.33 18.19 14.91
CA PRO A 407 7.68 18.16 14.34
C PRO A 407 8.80 17.58 15.27
N PHE A 408 8.47 16.76 16.26
CA PHE A 408 9.44 16.20 17.19
C PHE A 408 10.41 15.24 16.48
N PRO A 409 11.77 15.41 16.57
CA PRO A 409 12.74 14.63 15.83
C PRO A 409 12.98 13.26 16.49
N SER A 410 12.13 12.27 16.18
CA SER A 410 12.31 10.87 16.60
C SER A 410 11.67 9.91 15.61
N SER A 411 12.17 8.67 15.55
CA SER A 411 11.58 7.62 14.71
C SER A 411 10.11 7.33 15.06
N THR A 412 9.77 7.35 16.35
CA THR A 412 8.37 7.19 16.79
C THR A 412 7.48 8.30 16.25
N SER A 413 7.98 9.55 16.28
CA SER A 413 7.24 10.70 15.70
C SER A 413 6.99 10.51 14.21
N SER A 414 8.01 10.11 13.45
CA SER A 414 7.89 9.86 12.01
C SER A 414 6.84 8.79 11.70
N TYR A 415 6.90 7.64 12.38
CA TYR A 415 5.91 6.57 12.20
C TYR A 415 4.49 7.01 12.58
N MET A 416 4.33 7.71 13.70
CA MET A 416 3.00 8.18 14.14
C MET A 416 2.42 9.22 13.19
N THR A 417 3.26 10.08 12.64
CA THR A 417 2.85 11.08 11.63
C THR A 417 2.39 10.37 10.34
N ASP A 418 3.18 9.43 9.84
CA ASP A 418 2.83 8.64 8.67
C ASP A 418 1.49 7.91 8.82
N ILE A 419 1.28 7.25 9.98
CA ILE A 419 0.03 6.54 10.28
C ILE A 419 -1.15 7.53 10.36
N ALA A 420 -1.00 8.65 11.07
CA ALA A 420 -2.07 9.62 11.22
C ALA A 420 -2.46 10.27 9.90
N GLU A 421 -1.48 10.64 9.06
CA GLU A 421 -1.74 11.22 7.74
C GLU A 421 -2.41 10.23 6.80
N GLU A 422 -1.97 8.97 6.79
CA GLU A 422 -2.60 7.94 5.96
C GLU A 422 -4.05 7.70 6.37
N LEU A 423 -4.31 7.59 7.66
CA LEU A 423 -5.67 7.41 8.18
C LEU A 423 -6.54 8.65 7.92
N ALA A 424 -5.96 9.87 7.98
CA ALA A 424 -6.68 11.12 7.72
C ALA A 424 -7.09 11.31 6.26
N ARG A 425 -6.42 10.65 5.31
CA ARG A 425 -6.82 10.68 3.88
C ARG A 425 -8.19 10.05 3.64
N GLN A 426 -8.65 9.15 4.50
CA GLN A 426 -9.89 8.39 4.31
C GLN A 426 -10.93 8.62 5.40
N GLY A 427 -10.57 9.17 6.56
CA GLY A 427 -11.46 9.37 7.69
C GLY A 427 -11.08 10.58 8.55
N ARG A 428 -11.86 10.82 9.59
CA ARG A 428 -11.54 11.83 10.59
C ARG A 428 -10.52 11.28 11.58
N VAL A 429 -9.38 11.94 11.72
CA VAL A 429 -8.32 11.57 12.67
C VAL A 429 -8.08 12.72 13.63
N LEU A 430 -8.04 12.40 14.92
CA LEU A 430 -7.64 13.29 16.00
C LEU A 430 -6.35 12.75 16.60
N VAL A 431 -5.29 13.55 16.61
CA VAL A 431 -4.03 13.23 17.29
C VAL A 431 -3.97 13.96 18.62
N ILE A 432 -3.70 13.21 19.70
CA ILE A 432 -3.44 13.78 21.03
C ILE A 432 -1.95 13.53 21.34
N THR A 433 -1.19 14.61 21.46
CA THR A 433 0.28 14.56 21.62
C THR A 433 0.79 15.55 22.65
N SER A 434 2.07 15.41 23.03
CA SER A 434 2.77 16.37 23.87
C SER A 434 3.27 17.56 23.03
N ALA A 435 3.07 18.80 23.50
CA ALA A 435 3.55 19.99 22.80
C ALA A 435 5.05 20.19 22.95
N PRO A 436 5.80 20.31 21.88
CA PRO A 436 7.17 20.84 21.92
C PRO A 436 7.17 22.37 21.76
N GLY A 437 6.69 23.11 22.74
CA GLY A 437 7.03 24.54 22.93
C GLY A 437 6.64 25.60 21.87
N SER A 438 6.20 25.25 20.67
CA SER A 438 5.75 26.22 19.64
C SER A 438 4.77 25.56 18.67
N ALA A 439 3.51 25.60 18.98
CA ALA A 439 2.46 25.08 18.10
C ALA A 439 1.84 26.18 17.26
N SER A 440 1.95 26.05 15.96
CA SER A 440 1.08 26.70 15.00
C SER A 440 -0.27 25.98 15.00
N LYS A 441 -1.32 26.64 15.47
CA LYS A 441 -2.70 26.20 15.26
C LYS A 441 -3.04 26.43 13.79
N SER A 442 -2.77 25.45 12.96
CA SER A 442 -3.31 25.44 11.61
C SER A 442 -4.76 24.95 11.66
N PRO A 443 -5.69 25.62 10.97
CA PRO A 443 -7.07 25.14 10.88
C PRO A 443 -7.09 23.76 10.18
N PRO A 444 -8.08 22.91 10.48
CA PRO A 444 -8.17 21.58 9.91
C PRO A 444 -8.30 21.67 8.38
N THR A 445 -7.28 21.24 7.67
CA THR A 445 -7.28 21.12 6.22
C THR A 445 -7.78 19.72 5.86
N ALA A 446 -8.65 19.62 4.86
CA ALA A 446 -9.18 18.33 4.41
C ALA A 446 -8.04 17.34 4.08
N GLY A 447 -8.10 16.14 4.67
CA GLY A 447 -7.07 15.11 4.49
C GLY A 447 -5.87 15.19 5.43
N LYS A 448 -5.86 16.13 6.41
CA LYS A 448 -4.87 16.18 7.49
C LYS A 448 -5.51 15.87 8.85
N PRO A 449 -4.78 15.25 9.78
CA PRO A 449 -5.29 15.00 11.13
C PRO A 449 -5.49 16.31 11.91
N GLU A 450 -6.53 16.35 12.73
CA GLU A 450 -6.68 17.37 13.76
C GLU A 450 -5.72 17.06 14.90
N VAL A 451 -4.96 18.03 15.41
CA VAL A 451 -3.94 17.81 16.44
C VAL A 451 -4.29 18.58 17.70
N ILE A 452 -4.37 17.89 18.84
CA ILE A 452 -4.48 18.47 20.17
C ILE A 452 -3.15 18.28 20.89
N GLU A 453 -2.51 19.41 21.18
CA GLU A 453 -1.25 19.42 21.92
C GLU A 453 -1.52 19.64 23.42
N ILE A 454 -1.00 18.73 24.23
CA ILE A 454 -1.02 18.81 25.68
C ILE A 454 0.31 19.44 26.13
N LYS A 455 0.21 20.61 26.76
CA LYS A 455 1.38 21.26 27.38
C LYS A 455 1.90 20.35 28.49
N SER A 456 3.11 19.85 28.33
CA SER A 456 3.74 18.95 29.28
C SER A 456 5.20 19.34 29.51
N TRP A 457 5.64 19.21 30.76
CA TRP A 457 7.03 19.44 31.16
C TRP A 457 7.78 18.12 31.09
N TRP A 458 8.94 18.11 30.39
CA TRP A 458 9.79 16.92 30.28
C TRP A 458 11.20 17.26 30.79
N PRO A 459 11.59 16.71 31.97
CA PRO A 459 12.94 16.83 32.49
C PRO A 459 13.99 16.14 31.63
N GLY A 460 15.27 16.53 31.83
CA GLY A 460 16.41 15.92 31.13
C GLY A 460 16.45 14.38 31.29
N LYS A 461 17.10 13.70 30.32
CA LYS A 461 17.14 12.22 30.24
C LYS A 461 17.71 11.53 31.48
N SER A 462 18.51 12.19 32.30
CA SER A 462 19.12 11.67 33.54
C SER A 462 18.21 11.72 34.78
N ALA A 463 17.13 12.49 34.75
CA ALA A 463 16.26 12.74 35.93
C ALA A 463 15.07 11.75 35.95
N LEU A 464 15.33 10.49 36.31
CA LEU A 464 14.34 9.39 36.22
C LEU A 464 13.06 9.62 37.02
N VAL A 465 13.17 10.09 38.28
CA VAL A 465 12.01 10.30 39.17
C VAL A 465 11.08 11.41 38.61
N SER A 466 11.67 12.54 38.26
CA SER A 466 10.88 13.65 37.72
C SER A 466 10.30 13.35 36.34
N ARG A 467 10.96 12.54 35.51
CA ARG A 467 10.41 12.02 34.25
C ARG A 467 9.24 11.07 34.48
N THR A 468 9.31 10.19 35.47
CA THR A 468 8.20 9.32 35.82
C THR A 468 6.98 10.14 36.28
N PHE A 469 7.20 11.15 37.12
CA PHE A 469 6.15 12.09 37.52
C PHE A 469 5.55 12.83 36.33
N ALA A 470 6.38 13.36 35.43
CA ALA A 470 5.92 14.01 34.20
C ALA A 470 5.12 13.05 33.29
N ALA A 471 5.54 11.79 33.17
CA ALA A 471 4.82 10.76 32.42
C ALA A 471 3.44 10.46 33.01
N VAL A 472 3.33 10.38 34.34
CA VAL A 472 2.03 10.20 35.03
C VAL A 472 1.13 11.40 34.82
N LEU A 473 1.65 12.62 34.98
CA LEU A 473 0.88 13.85 34.77
C LEU A 473 0.37 13.97 33.34
N PHE A 474 1.24 13.72 32.35
CA PHE A 474 0.86 13.68 30.95
C PHE A 474 -0.24 12.63 30.68
N SER A 475 -0.10 11.43 31.25
CA SER A 475 -1.09 10.35 31.07
C SER A 475 -2.44 10.70 31.69
N ILE A 476 -2.48 11.44 32.80
CA ILE A 476 -3.73 11.95 33.40
C ILE A 476 -4.37 13.00 32.48
N GLN A 477 -3.58 13.93 31.95
CA GLN A 477 -4.08 14.95 31.01
C GLN A 477 -4.64 14.31 29.73
N VAL A 478 -3.93 13.28 29.19
CA VAL A 478 -4.42 12.48 28.06
C VAL A 478 -5.72 11.75 28.40
N PHE A 479 -5.83 11.14 29.60
CA PHE A 479 -7.05 10.49 30.05
C PHE A 479 -8.25 11.45 29.99
N LEU A 480 -8.11 12.66 30.53
CA LEU A 480 -9.16 13.68 30.51
C LEU A 480 -9.47 14.15 29.08
N ALA A 481 -8.44 14.30 28.23
CA ALA A 481 -8.63 14.67 26.83
C ALA A 481 -9.40 13.58 26.08
N VAL A 482 -9.05 12.31 26.25
CA VAL A 482 -9.76 11.17 25.65
C VAL A 482 -11.20 11.12 26.15
N LEU A 483 -11.46 11.28 27.44
CA LEU A 483 -12.82 11.34 27.99
C LEU A 483 -13.64 12.48 27.35
N ARG A 484 -13.04 13.63 27.08
CA ARG A 484 -13.71 14.76 26.46
C ARG A 484 -14.01 14.56 24.97
N HIS A 485 -13.09 13.94 24.24
CA HIS A 485 -13.14 13.89 22.77
C HIS A 485 -13.59 12.56 22.20
N ALA A 486 -13.43 11.43 22.92
CA ALA A 486 -13.83 10.12 22.43
C ALA A 486 -15.33 9.85 22.59
N ARG A 487 -15.87 9.16 21.59
CA ARG A 487 -17.25 8.65 21.56
C ARG A 487 -17.24 7.12 21.41
N SER A 488 -18.40 6.53 21.63
CA SER A 488 -18.56 5.07 21.59
C SER A 488 -18.38 4.46 20.18
N ASP A 489 -18.43 5.24 19.15
CA ASP A 489 -18.22 4.85 17.75
C ASP A 489 -16.76 5.10 17.27
N ASP A 490 -15.93 5.72 18.11
CA ASP A 490 -14.51 5.98 17.79
C ASP A 490 -13.63 4.76 18.04
N ALA A 491 -12.46 4.73 17.38
CA ALA A 491 -11.39 3.78 17.62
C ALA A 491 -10.12 4.53 18.08
N LEU A 492 -9.51 4.06 19.16
CA LEU A 492 -8.30 4.64 19.73
C LEU A 492 -7.08 3.78 19.34
N LEU A 493 -6.01 4.44 18.91
CA LEU A 493 -4.69 3.83 18.72
C LEU A 493 -3.70 4.53 19.64
N SER A 494 -3.11 3.78 20.58
CA SER A 494 -2.09 4.29 21.50
C SER A 494 -0.78 3.54 21.33
N VAL A 495 0.32 4.13 21.82
CA VAL A 495 1.66 3.56 21.84
C VAL A 495 2.16 3.35 23.27
N THR A 496 3.20 2.54 23.45
CA THR A 496 3.77 2.22 24.79
C THR A 496 4.65 3.32 25.39
N THR A 497 4.81 4.45 24.72
CA THR A 497 5.63 5.58 25.24
C THR A 497 4.76 6.81 25.56
N PRO A 498 4.79 7.34 26.78
CA PRO A 498 5.44 6.82 27.98
C PRO A 498 4.72 5.56 28.53
N PHE A 499 5.40 4.75 29.36
CA PHE A 499 4.91 3.45 29.82
C PHE A 499 3.57 3.49 30.56
N THR A 500 3.19 4.64 31.10
CA THR A 500 1.90 4.87 31.80
C THR A 500 0.73 5.12 30.86
N LEU A 501 1.01 5.54 29.62
CA LEU A 501 0.01 5.96 28.64
C LEU A 501 -0.99 4.86 28.26
N PRO A 502 -0.56 3.60 28.00
CA PRO A 502 -1.49 2.53 27.60
C PRO A 502 -2.60 2.28 28.61
N TYR A 503 -2.30 2.36 29.90
CA TYR A 503 -3.28 2.11 30.96
C TYR A 503 -4.37 3.17 30.99
N THR A 504 -3.98 4.44 30.90
CA THR A 504 -4.93 5.57 30.95
C THR A 504 -5.79 5.66 29.69
N VAL A 505 -5.18 5.44 28.52
CA VAL A 505 -5.92 5.46 27.23
C VAL A 505 -6.90 4.29 27.16
N THR A 506 -6.48 3.08 27.54
CA THR A 506 -7.35 1.90 27.52
C THR A 506 -8.51 2.04 28.52
N LEU A 507 -8.24 2.58 29.70
CA LEU A 507 -9.30 2.85 30.70
C LEU A 507 -10.30 3.89 30.18
N ALA A 508 -9.82 4.99 29.61
CA ALA A 508 -10.67 6.02 29.03
C ALA A 508 -11.52 5.48 27.86
N ALA A 509 -10.92 4.69 26.97
CA ALA A 509 -11.61 4.03 25.87
C ALA A 509 -12.75 3.14 26.38
N ARG A 510 -12.48 2.33 27.42
CA ARG A 510 -13.48 1.46 28.04
C ARG A 510 -14.62 2.25 28.67
N LEU A 511 -14.34 3.35 29.39
CA LEU A 511 -15.37 4.23 29.97
C LEU A 511 -16.25 4.88 28.89
N ARG A 512 -15.64 5.25 27.77
CA ARG A 512 -16.36 5.83 26.60
C ARG A 512 -16.97 4.77 25.70
N LYS A 513 -16.76 3.49 25.98
CA LYS A 513 -17.18 2.35 25.15
C LYS A 513 -16.62 2.44 23.72
N ALA A 514 -15.46 3.03 23.54
CA ALA A 514 -14.74 3.14 22.27
C ALA A 514 -13.86 1.90 22.03
N ALA A 515 -13.61 1.55 20.78
CA ALA A 515 -12.64 0.50 20.46
C ALA A 515 -11.22 0.97 20.79
N SER A 516 -10.32 0.04 21.12
CA SER A 516 -8.94 0.41 21.51
C SER A 516 -7.92 -0.59 20.96
N ALA A 517 -6.87 -0.03 20.35
CA ALA A 517 -5.68 -0.73 19.89
C ALA A 517 -4.42 -0.19 20.58
N LEU A 518 -3.47 -1.05 20.83
CA LEU A 518 -2.17 -0.69 21.39
C LEU A 518 -1.05 -1.15 20.44
N LEU A 519 -0.21 -0.21 20.01
CA LEU A 519 1.03 -0.49 19.31
C LEU A 519 2.17 -0.62 20.33
N ILE A 520 2.79 -1.78 20.37
CA ILE A 520 3.87 -2.10 21.30
C ILE A 520 5.22 -1.91 20.61
N TYR A 521 5.93 -0.84 20.97
CA TYR A 521 7.35 -0.67 20.65
C TYR A 521 8.26 -1.35 21.64
N ASP A 522 7.96 -1.16 22.95
CA ASP A 522 8.68 -1.80 24.06
C ASP A 522 7.67 -2.44 25.00
N LEU A 523 7.94 -3.67 25.43
CA LEU A 523 7.07 -4.40 26.35
C LEU A 523 7.47 -4.12 27.80
N TYR A 524 6.66 -3.33 28.52
CA TYR A 524 6.80 -3.07 29.94
C TYR A 524 6.02 -4.11 30.76
N PRO A 525 6.50 -4.54 31.94
CA PRO A 525 7.70 -4.09 32.65
C PRO A 525 9.01 -4.76 32.21
N ASP A 526 8.97 -5.71 31.26
CA ASP A 526 10.12 -6.54 30.89
C ASP A 526 11.31 -5.69 30.41
N SER A 527 11.05 -4.59 29.69
CA SER A 527 12.07 -3.62 29.29
C SER A 527 12.75 -2.94 30.51
N LEU A 528 12.02 -2.66 31.59
CA LEU A 528 12.60 -2.10 32.83
C LEU A 528 13.39 -3.14 33.63
N VAL A 529 12.97 -4.40 33.60
CA VAL A 529 13.70 -5.52 34.23
C VAL A 529 15.02 -5.76 33.51
N MET A 530 14.97 -5.81 32.16
CA MET A 530 16.18 -5.95 31.34
C MET A 530 17.15 -4.79 31.54
N ALA A 531 16.65 -3.58 31.70
CA ALA A 531 17.44 -2.38 31.96
C ALA A 531 18.05 -2.35 33.40
N GLY A 532 17.67 -3.27 34.26
CA GLY A 532 18.13 -3.33 35.63
C GLY A 532 17.46 -2.35 36.62
N PHE A 533 16.40 -1.65 36.20
CA PHE A 533 15.63 -0.74 37.07
C PHE A 533 14.65 -1.47 37.98
N LEU A 534 14.21 -2.65 37.57
CA LEU A 534 13.32 -3.50 38.36
C LEU A 534 13.85 -4.92 38.46
N HIS A 535 13.67 -5.53 39.61
CA HIS A 535 13.92 -6.95 39.78
C HIS A 535 12.75 -7.76 39.23
N ALA A 536 13.02 -8.90 38.57
CA ALA A 536 11.99 -9.71 37.92
C ALA A 536 10.87 -10.15 38.88
N ASP A 537 11.24 -10.44 40.13
CA ASP A 537 10.36 -10.92 41.20
C ASP A 537 9.91 -9.84 42.16
N SER A 538 10.21 -8.56 41.90
CA SER A 538 9.82 -7.48 42.79
C SER A 538 8.29 -7.31 42.85
N PHE A 539 7.78 -6.82 43.98
CA PHE A 539 6.35 -6.51 44.12
C PHE A 539 5.85 -5.59 43.03
N LEU A 540 6.64 -4.58 42.67
CA LEU A 540 6.28 -3.62 41.61
C LEU A 540 6.19 -4.29 40.24
N THR A 541 7.10 -5.18 39.90
CA THR A 541 7.06 -5.95 38.64
C THR A 541 5.82 -6.84 38.57
N ARG A 542 5.47 -7.52 39.68
CA ARG A 542 4.25 -8.34 39.78
C ARG A 542 3.00 -7.50 39.65
N LEU A 543 2.96 -6.31 40.25
CA LEU A 543 1.85 -5.36 40.14
C LEU A 543 1.67 -4.86 38.73
N LEU A 544 2.75 -4.47 38.03
CA LEU A 544 2.72 -4.03 36.63
C LEU A 544 2.28 -5.16 35.68
N ARG A 545 2.73 -6.41 35.90
CA ARG A 545 2.27 -7.57 35.14
C ARG A 545 0.78 -7.86 35.36
N TRP A 546 0.29 -7.66 36.61
CA TRP A 546 -1.14 -7.75 36.90
C TRP A 546 -1.93 -6.65 36.19
N ALA A 547 -1.45 -5.40 36.21
CA ALA A 547 -2.06 -4.29 35.50
C ALA A 547 -2.10 -4.53 33.99
N ASN A 548 -1.02 -5.07 33.42
CA ASN A 548 -0.99 -5.51 32.02
C ASN A 548 -2.05 -6.56 31.71
N LYS A 549 -2.21 -7.57 32.59
CA LYS A 549 -3.24 -8.60 32.43
C LYS A 549 -4.65 -8.02 32.32
N VAL A 550 -4.93 -6.98 33.12
CA VAL A 550 -6.22 -6.26 33.07
C VAL A 550 -6.32 -5.44 31.80
N MET A 551 -5.32 -4.63 31.50
CA MET A 551 -5.26 -3.74 30.34
C MET A 551 -5.38 -4.51 29.02
N PHE A 552 -4.52 -5.52 28.78
CA PHE A 552 -4.57 -6.35 27.57
C PHE A 552 -5.92 -7.07 27.42
N GLY A 553 -6.55 -7.45 28.54
CA GLY A 553 -7.90 -8.03 28.50
C GLY A 553 -8.98 -7.08 28.01
N TRP A 554 -8.77 -5.77 28.06
CA TRP A 554 -9.70 -4.72 27.63
C TRP A 554 -9.45 -4.24 26.20
N LEU A 555 -8.27 -4.47 25.62
CA LEU A 555 -7.94 -4.07 24.26
C LEU A 555 -8.70 -4.91 23.23
N ASP A 556 -9.14 -4.26 22.16
CA ASP A 556 -9.76 -4.92 21.01
C ASP A 556 -8.70 -5.43 20.03
N ALA A 557 -7.54 -4.76 19.92
CA ALA A 557 -6.39 -5.19 19.13
C ALA A 557 -5.05 -4.86 19.80
N ILE A 558 -4.04 -5.68 19.53
CA ILE A 558 -2.65 -5.46 19.97
C ILE A 558 -1.77 -5.57 18.73
N ILE A 559 -1.02 -4.51 18.46
CA ILE A 559 -0.12 -4.45 17.31
C ILE A 559 1.30 -4.69 17.81
N ILE A 560 1.94 -5.70 17.24
CA ILE A 560 3.34 -6.06 17.52
C ILE A 560 4.19 -5.79 16.27
N ILE A 561 5.46 -5.47 16.49
CA ILE A 561 6.42 -5.16 15.44
C ILE A 561 7.41 -6.30 15.16
N GLY A 562 7.36 -7.38 15.94
CA GLY A 562 8.14 -8.60 15.78
C GLY A 562 7.36 -9.84 16.20
N ARG A 563 7.63 -10.98 15.53
CA ARG A 563 6.99 -12.28 15.80
C ARG A 563 7.28 -12.80 17.22
N ASP A 564 8.48 -12.50 17.72
CA ASP A 564 8.99 -12.88 19.04
C ASP A 564 8.23 -12.24 20.21
N MET A 565 7.46 -11.17 19.97
CA MET A 565 6.62 -10.53 20.99
C MET A 565 5.35 -11.34 21.31
N ALA A 566 4.85 -12.10 20.32
CA ALA A 566 3.58 -12.82 20.45
C ALA A 566 3.58 -13.85 21.60
N PRO A 567 4.60 -14.69 21.81
CA PRO A 567 4.63 -15.65 22.91
C PRO A 567 4.50 -14.99 24.30
N LYS A 568 5.19 -13.86 24.52
CA LYS A 568 5.10 -13.10 25.77
C LYS A 568 3.70 -12.53 26.03
N LEU A 569 3.03 -12.07 24.98
CA LEU A 569 1.67 -11.56 25.07
C LEU A 569 0.64 -12.66 25.29
N LEU A 570 0.80 -13.80 24.63
CA LEU A 570 -0.09 -14.97 24.77
C LEU A 570 0.01 -15.60 26.17
N ALA A 571 1.11 -15.38 26.91
CA ALA A 571 1.23 -15.77 28.30
C ALA A 571 0.22 -15.04 29.22
N TYR A 572 -0.33 -13.89 28.80
CA TYR A 572 -1.44 -13.23 29.49
C TYR A 572 -2.77 -13.92 29.15
N ARG A 573 -3.35 -14.71 30.05
CA ARG A 573 -4.55 -15.59 29.86
C ARG A 573 -5.77 -14.93 29.14
N LYS A 574 -5.85 -13.60 29.07
CA LYS A 574 -6.95 -12.86 28.42
C LYS A 574 -6.61 -12.38 26.99
N VAL A 575 -5.42 -12.65 26.51
CA VAL A 575 -4.97 -12.31 25.16
C VAL A 575 -5.17 -13.53 24.27
N SER A 576 -5.86 -13.35 23.16
CA SER A 576 -6.00 -14.38 22.10
C SER A 576 -5.19 -13.99 20.86
N ALA A 577 -4.70 -14.97 20.13
CA ALA A 577 -3.95 -14.75 18.89
C ALA A 577 -4.74 -13.92 17.86
N SER A 578 -6.08 -14.04 17.84
CA SER A 578 -6.95 -13.27 16.95
C SER A 578 -6.97 -11.76 17.21
N ARG A 579 -6.47 -11.31 18.36
CA ARG A 579 -6.35 -9.88 18.69
C ARG A 579 -4.95 -9.33 18.42
N ILE A 580 -3.98 -10.19 18.10
CA ILE A 580 -2.61 -9.79 17.81
C ILE A 580 -2.47 -9.59 16.31
N SER A 581 -1.98 -8.42 15.92
CA SER A 581 -1.67 -8.07 14.53
C SER A 581 -0.18 -7.76 14.40
N LEU A 582 0.52 -8.50 13.57
CA LEU A 582 1.93 -8.22 13.24
C LEU A 582 1.98 -7.16 12.15
N ILE A 583 2.47 -5.98 12.50
CA ILE A 583 2.72 -4.88 11.56
C ILE A 583 4.15 -4.38 11.84
N PRO A 584 5.15 -4.88 11.12
CA PRO A 584 6.54 -4.44 11.28
C PRO A 584 6.71 -2.96 10.97
N ASN A 585 7.76 -2.36 11.52
CA ASN A 585 8.21 -1.04 11.09
C ASN A 585 8.70 -1.09 9.63
N TRP A 586 8.92 0.06 9.03
CA TRP A 586 9.33 0.20 7.63
C TRP A 586 10.53 1.11 7.45
N ALA A 587 11.15 1.02 6.27
CA ALA A 587 12.21 1.94 5.88
C ALA A 587 11.64 3.35 5.66
N THR A 588 12.33 4.35 6.20
CA THR A 588 12.02 5.78 5.94
C THR A 588 12.80 6.32 4.74
N MET A 589 13.66 5.49 4.13
CA MET A 589 14.48 5.79 2.96
C MET A 589 14.02 5.01 1.74
N PRO A 590 14.26 5.51 0.51
CA PRO A 590 13.99 4.75 -0.71
C PRO A 590 14.80 3.45 -0.76
N VAL A 591 14.12 2.37 -1.17
CA VAL A 591 14.74 1.05 -1.29
C VAL A 591 15.59 0.99 -2.56
N GLY A 592 16.88 0.68 -2.41
CA GLY A 592 17.83 0.51 -3.51
C GLY A 592 19.25 0.32 -2.97
N TYR A 593 20.03 -0.53 -3.61
CA TYR A 593 21.42 -0.74 -3.21
C TYR A 593 22.25 0.54 -3.37
N ARG A 594 23.02 0.90 -2.36
CA ARG A 594 23.99 2.01 -2.40
C ARG A 594 25.40 1.45 -2.41
N GLU A 595 26.17 1.80 -3.43
CA GLU A 595 27.58 1.40 -3.47
C GLU A 595 28.36 2.03 -2.30
N VAL A 596 29.32 1.28 -1.79
CA VAL A 596 30.27 1.79 -0.77
C VAL A 596 31.34 2.59 -1.49
N SER A 597 31.18 3.92 -1.52
CA SER A 597 32.12 4.81 -2.23
C SER A 597 33.28 5.24 -1.33
N ALA A 598 34.50 5.18 -1.87
CA ALA A 598 35.69 5.75 -1.21
C ALA A 598 35.62 7.27 -1.03
N GLU A 599 34.80 7.95 -1.84
CA GLU A 599 34.60 9.40 -1.79
C GLU A 599 33.58 9.81 -0.69
N ASN A 600 32.94 8.87 -0.02
CA ASN A 600 31.98 9.16 1.03
C ASN A 600 32.70 9.89 2.19
N PRO A 601 32.23 11.09 2.61
CA PRO A 601 32.91 11.94 3.57
C PRO A 601 33.07 11.28 4.96
N TYR A 602 32.13 10.44 5.37
CA TYR A 602 32.24 9.70 6.63
C TYR A 602 33.26 8.57 6.55
N ARG A 603 33.36 7.92 5.39
CA ARG A 603 34.36 6.89 5.13
C ARG A 603 35.78 7.47 5.10
N GLN A 604 35.98 8.61 4.48
CA GLN A 604 37.23 9.31 4.45
C GLN A 604 37.75 9.69 5.86
N ARG A 605 36.84 10.09 6.75
CA ARG A 605 37.19 10.38 8.16
C ARG A 605 37.69 9.15 8.92
N CYS A 606 37.24 7.96 8.55
CA CYS A 606 37.61 6.72 9.23
C CYS A 606 38.92 6.10 8.73
N GLY A 607 39.33 6.36 7.49
CA GLY A 607 40.63 5.92 6.93
C GLY A 607 40.80 4.41 6.69
N GLY A 608 39.79 3.60 7.05
CA GLY A 608 39.86 2.16 6.96
C GLY A 608 39.38 1.57 5.62
N LYS A 609 39.86 0.38 5.26
CA LYS A 609 39.42 -0.36 4.07
C LYS A 609 38.06 -1.01 4.28
N PHE A 610 37.81 -1.52 5.49
CA PHE A 610 36.54 -2.14 5.89
C PHE A 610 35.99 -1.41 7.11
N ILE A 611 34.79 -0.80 6.98
CA ILE A 611 34.17 -0.01 8.06
C ILE A 611 33.06 -0.78 8.71
N VAL A 612 33.23 -1.03 10.00
CA VAL A 612 32.24 -1.59 10.93
C VAL A 612 31.52 -0.44 11.62
N ALA A 613 30.24 -0.30 11.41
CA ALA A 613 29.52 0.88 11.90
C ALA A 613 28.47 0.53 12.95
N MET A 614 28.27 1.44 13.91
CA MET A 614 27.18 1.38 14.88
C MET A 614 26.57 2.77 15.00
N SER A 615 25.24 2.85 15.04
CA SER A 615 24.55 4.13 15.23
C SER A 615 23.28 3.99 16.06
N GLY A 616 22.86 5.11 16.66
CA GLY A 616 21.57 5.37 17.22
C GLY A 616 21.52 5.49 18.74
N ASN A 617 20.32 5.42 19.32
CA ASN A 617 20.16 5.54 20.76
C ASN A 617 20.76 4.32 21.48
N ALA A 618 21.92 4.51 22.09
CA ALA A 618 22.54 3.55 22.99
C ALA A 618 21.88 3.64 24.37
N GLY A 619 20.56 3.33 24.40
CA GLY A 619 19.75 3.30 25.60
C GLY A 619 19.98 2.02 26.43
N PHE A 620 19.09 1.80 27.39
CA PHE A 620 19.21 0.71 28.37
C PHE A 620 19.06 -0.71 27.78
N THR A 621 18.49 -0.83 26.57
CA THR A 621 18.29 -2.11 25.85
C THR A 621 19.51 -2.54 25.04
N HIS A 622 20.49 -1.67 24.88
CA HIS A 622 21.68 -1.92 24.08
C HIS A 622 22.94 -2.10 24.95
N ASP A 623 23.88 -2.89 24.42
CA ASP A 623 25.21 -3.06 25.00
C ASP A 623 26.31 -2.56 24.05
N PRO A 624 26.52 -1.23 23.96
CA PRO A 624 27.55 -0.66 23.12
C PRO A 624 28.97 -0.97 23.61
N MET A 625 29.14 -1.46 24.87
CA MET A 625 30.44 -1.78 25.43
C MET A 625 31.06 -3.00 24.77
N SER A 626 30.27 -4.02 24.43
CA SER A 626 30.75 -5.17 23.65
C SER A 626 31.31 -4.77 22.30
N VAL A 627 30.78 -3.70 21.66
CA VAL A 627 31.33 -3.19 20.41
C VAL A 627 32.69 -2.52 20.62
N LEU A 628 32.85 -1.76 21.70
CA LEU A 628 34.11 -1.09 22.02
C LEU A 628 35.20 -2.12 22.35
N GLU A 629 34.84 -3.17 23.10
CA GLU A 629 35.79 -4.27 23.42
C GLU A 629 36.15 -5.10 22.18
N ALA A 630 35.19 -5.35 21.26
CA ALA A 630 35.48 -6.00 19.98
C ALA A 630 36.45 -5.15 19.13
N ALA A 631 36.29 -3.82 19.14
CA ALA A 631 37.24 -2.90 18.49
C ALA A 631 38.65 -3.00 19.13
N ARG A 632 38.76 -3.14 20.48
CA ARG A 632 40.03 -3.31 21.18
C ARG A 632 40.69 -4.65 20.84
N ILE A 633 39.92 -5.73 20.71
CA ILE A 633 40.45 -7.04 20.27
C ILE A 633 41.00 -6.94 18.85
N LEU A 634 40.36 -6.16 17.95
CA LEU A 634 40.77 -6.01 16.58
C LEU A 634 41.69 -4.79 16.31
N LYS A 635 42.34 -4.23 17.35
CA LYS A 635 43.17 -3.01 17.22
C LYS A 635 44.35 -3.18 16.29
N ASP A 636 44.90 -4.42 16.21
CA ASP A 636 46.06 -4.75 15.39
C ASP A 636 45.69 -5.13 13.93
N ARG A 637 44.46 -4.97 13.54
CA ARG A 637 43.94 -5.15 12.17
C ARG A 637 43.79 -3.78 11.50
N PRO A 638 44.77 -3.28 10.75
CA PRO A 638 44.77 -1.93 10.16
C PRO A 638 43.76 -1.78 8.99
N ASP A 639 43.22 -2.88 8.51
CA ASP A 639 42.21 -2.93 7.47
C ASP A 639 40.78 -2.73 8.04
N ILE A 640 40.57 -2.87 9.37
CA ILE A 640 39.25 -2.77 10.01
C ILE A 640 39.18 -1.50 10.86
N THR A 641 38.17 -0.66 10.58
CA THR A 641 37.92 0.57 11.36
C THR A 641 36.49 0.59 11.87
N PHE A 642 36.29 1.06 13.09
CA PHE A 642 34.99 1.20 13.72
C PHE A 642 34.51 2.66 13.63
N MET A 643 33.32 2.86 13.03
CA MET A 643 32.64 4.14 12.96
C MET A 643 31.45 4.13 13.92
N LEU A 644 31.59 4.77 15.06
CA LEU A 644 30.57 4.75 16.11
C LEU A 644 29.91 6.12 16.24
N SER A 645 28.57 6.12 16.25
CA SER A 645 27.77 7.34 16.46
C SER A 645 26.57 7.00 17.34
N GLY A 646 26.13 7.94 18.14
CA GLY A 646 24.97 7.66 18.98
C GLY A 646 24.58 8.80 19.92
N GLU A 647 23.55 8.49 20.72
CA GLU A 647 23.09 9.30 21.83
C GLU A 647 22.65 8.43 23.00
N GLY A 648 22.45 9.04 24.16
CA GLY A 648 22.01 8.30 25.36
C GLY A 648 23.13 7.92 26.31
N VAL A 649 22.77 7.23 27.42
CA VAL A 649 23.69 6.94 28.54
C VAL A 649 24.85 6.05 28.10
N GLY A 650 24.61 5.05 27.26
CA GLY A 650 25.65 4.17 26.74
C GLY A 650 26.63 4.90 25.82
N TRP A 651 26.17 5.89 25.05
CA TRP A 651 27.03 6.72 24.21
C TRP A 651 27.95 7.60 25.04
N SER A 652 27.44 8.21 26.11
CA SER A 652 28.27 9.01 27.04
C SER A 652 29.40 8.17 27.65
N LYS A 653 29.08 6.92 28.01
CA LYS A 653 30.04 5.97 28.56
C LYS A 653 31.13 5.55 27.54
N ILE A 654 30.76 5.35 26.27
CA ILE A 654 31.74 5.09 25.19
C ILE A 654 32.70 6.27 25.07
N LYS A 655 32.18 7.52 25.02
CA LYS A 655 33.03 8.72 24.90
C LYS A 655 34.00 8.85 26.05
N GLU A 656 33.55 8.62 27.29
CA GLU A 656 34.38 8.66 28.49
C GLU A 656 35.47 7.60 28.44
N MET A 657 35.13 6.35 28.12
CA MET A 657 36.12 5.25 28.08
C MET A 657 37.10 5.42 26.92
N HIS A 658 36.65 5.87 25.77
CA HIS A 658 37.53 6.14 24.61
C HIS A 658 38.46 7.32 24.89
N ALA A 659 38.00 8.35 25.59
CA ALA A 659 38.85 9.50 25.99
C ALA A 659 39.92 9.08 27.01
N SER A 660 39.59 8.19 27.97
CA SER A 660 40.55 7.69 28.98
C SER A 660 41.54 6.66 28.44
N SER A 661 41.14 5.87 27.43
CA SER A 661 41.98 4.85 26.79
C SER A 661 41.63 4.79 25.28
N PRO A 662 42.23 5.66 24.45
CA PRO A 662 41.96 5.72 23.01
C PRO A 662 42.27 4.38 22.31
N ILE A 663 41.36 3.97 21.44
CA ILE A 663 41.50 2.75 20.63
C ILE A 663 41.79 3.20 19.19
N PRO A 664 42.94 2.86 18.62
CA PRO A 664 43.39 3.45 17.34
C PRO A 664 42.47 3.26 16.13
N ASN A 665 41.71 2.14 16.09
CA ASN A 665 40.82 1.78 15.04
C ASN A 665 39.34 2.25 15.27
N VAL A 666 39.11 3.16 16.22
CA VAL A 666 37.77 3.70 16.53
C VAL A 666 37.67 5.19 16.19
N THR A 667 36.68 5.53 15.38
CA THR A 667 36.31 6.91 15.06
C THR A 667 34.93 7.20 15.63
N LEU A 668 34.85 8.21 16.51
CA LEU A 668 33.57 8.67 17.06
C LEU A 668 33.00 9.78 16.19
N ILE A 669 31.74 9.59 15.78
CA ILE A 669 30.98 10.56 14.98
C ILE A 669 29.86 11.15 15.85
N GLU A 670 29.77 12.45 15.91
CA GLU A 670 28.68 13.14 16.59
C GLU A 670 27.35 12.84 15.89
N ARG A 671 26.23 13.27 16.50
CA ARG A 671 24.89 13.04 15.95
C ARG A 671 24.79 13.57 14.52
N VAL A 672 24.44 12.70 13.59
CA VAL A 672 24.30 13.01 12.17
C VAL A 672 22.94 13.67 11.91
N PRO A 673 22.87 14.79 11.18
CA PRO A 673 21.63 15.40 10.72
C PRO A 673 20.84 14.44 9.82
N GLU A 674 19.52 14.59 9.79
CA GLU A 674 18.64 13.74 8.96
C GLU A 674 18.95 13.87 7.46
N SER A 675 19.35 15.05 7.02
CA SER A 675 19.77 15.33 5.63
C SER A 675 21.03 14.56 5.19
N GLU A 676 21.87 14.14 6.14
CA GLU A 676 23.10 13.40 5.87
C GLU A 676 22.99 11.91 6.22
N LEU A 677 21.84 11.48 6.71
CA LEU A 677 21.65 10.13 7.24
C LEU A 677 21.92 9.04 6.18
N GLU A 678 21.50 9.25 4.93
CA GLU A 678 21.75 8.29 3.84
C GLU A 678 23.25 8.17 3.54
N SER A 679 23.98 9.28 3.45
CA SER A 679 25.42 9.30 3.26
C SER A 679 26.15 8.60 4.42
N PHE A 680 25.76 8.88 5.64
CA PHE A 680 26.32 8.25 6.83
C PHE A 680 26.07 6.74 6.88
N LEU A 681 24.84 6.28 6.66
CA LEU A 681 24.50 4.87 6.64
C LEU A 681 25.18 4.12 5.48
N SER A 682 25.45 4.81 4.37
CA SER A 682 26.13 4.22 3.20
C SER A 682 27.65 4.09 3.41
N ALA A 683 28.24 4.71 4.43
CA ALA A 683 29.68 4.68 4.68
C ALA A 683 30.18 3.32 5.22
N GLY A 684 29.35 2.61 5.99
CA GLY A 684 29.74 1.32 6.60
C GLY A 684 29.61 0.14 5.65
N ASP A 685 30.55 -0.79 5.70
CA ASP A 685 30.48 -2.07 5.01
C ASP A 685 29.55 -3.04 5.72
N VAL A 686 29.53 -2.98 7.07
CA VAL A 686 28.66 -3.78 7.94
C VAL A 686 28.19 -2.93 9.13
N TRP A 687 26.98 -3.16 9.60
CA TRP A 687 26.40 -2.45 10.72
C TRP A 687 26.14 -3.36 11.90
N ILE A 688 26.42 -2.89 13.13
CA ILE A 688 26.19 -3.63 14.36
C ILE A 688 24.95 -3.10 15.08
N VAL A 689 24.13 -4.03 15.56
CA VAL A 689 23.02 -3.77 16.49
C VAL A 689 23.25 -4.60 17.75
N PRO A 690 23.85 -4.00 18.81
CA PRO A 690 24.24 -4.70 20.01
C PRO A 690 23.13 -4.66 21.05
N TYR A 691 22.33 -5.72 21.19
CA TYR A 691 21.37 -5.87 22.27
C TYR A 691 22.00 -6.48 23.54
N ARG A 692 21.38 -6.17 24.66
CA ARG A 692 21.63 -6.88 25.92
C ARG A 692 20.91 -8.22 25.95
N LYS A 693 21.31 -9.08 26.90
CA LYS A 693 20.60 -10.33 27.17
C LYS A 693 19.15 -10.11 27.58
N ASN A 694 18.29 -11.09 27.30
CA ASN A 694 16.85 -11.11 27.58
C ASN A 694 16.02 -10.09 26.77
N ASN A 695 16.49 -9.69 25.60
CA ASN A 695 15.76 -8.77 24.72
C ASN A 695 14.67 -9.44 23.88
N THR A 696 14.69 -10.78 23.71
CA THR A 696 13.69 -11.50 22.91
C THR A 696 12.27 -11.16 23.34
N GLY A 697 11.46 -10.68 22.37
CA GLY A 697 10.08 -10.28 22.59
C GLY A 697 9.88 -9.00 23.39
N VAL A 698 10.93 -8.21 23.62
CA VAL A 698 10.85 -6.95 24.37
C VAL A 698 10.81 -5.75 23.43
N SER A 699 11.71 -5.67 22.45
CA SER A 699 11.74 -4.60 21.44
C SER A 699 12.40 -5.06 20.15
N VAL A 700 12.09 -4.36 19.04
CA VAL A 700 12.68 -4.59 17.72
C VAL A 700 13.31 -3.29 17.21
N PRO A 701 14.57 -3.31 16.71
CA PRO A 701 15.27 -2.10 16.31
C PRO A 701 14.73 -1.56 14.98
N SER A 702 14.12 -0.39 14.99
CA SER A 702 13.56 0.22 13.77
C SER A 702 14.60 0.55 12.69
N ARG A 703 15.84 0.81 13.09
CA ARG A 703 16.93 1.19 12.17
C ARG A 703 17.33 0.11 11.18
N ILE A 704 17.07 -1.18 11.48
CA ILE A 704 17.42 -2.29 10.57
C ILE A 704 16.74 -2.14 9.22
N TYR A 705 15.53 -1.60 9.18
CA TYR A 705 14.78 -1.41 7.93
C TYR A 705 15.45 -0.40 6.99
N ASN A 706 16.02 0.68 7.51
CA ASN A 706 16.80 1.64 6.72
C ASN A 706 18.11 1.01 6.21
N LEU A 707 18.78 0.20 7.02
CA LEU A 707 20.00 -0.52 6.61
C LEU A 707 19.68 -1.54 5.51
N PHE A 708 18.58 -2.27 5.63
CA PHE A 708 18.12 -3.17 4.57
C PHE A 708 17.79 -2.39 3.30
N ALA A 709 17.11 -1.24 3.41
CA ALA A 709 16.71 -0.44 2.27
C ALA A 709 17.89 0.03 1.40
N ILE A 710 19.04 0.33 2.02
CA ILE A 710 20.24 0.77 1.32
C ILE A 710 21.26 -0.36 1.06
N GLY A 711 20.90 -1.60 1.39
CA GLY A 711 21.73 -2.77 1.12
C GLY A 711 22.92 -2.93 2.06
N ARG A 712 22.74 -2.67 3.37
CA ARG A 712 23.80 -2.89 4.37
C ARG A 712 23.54 -4.16 5.17
N PRO A 713 24.47 -5.12 5.15
CA PRO A 713 24.38 -6.30 6.01
C PRO A 713 24.55 -5.91 7.47
N ILE A 714 23.92 -6.69 8.35
CA ILE A 714 23.89 -6.40 9.80
C ILE A 714 24.52 -7.55 10.58
N ILE A 715 25.29 -7.21 11.60
CA ILE A 715 25.64 -8.12 12.69
C ILE A 715 24.75 -7.75 13.88
N ILE A 716 23.91 -8.68 14.30
CA ILE A 716 23.08 -8.48 15.48
C ILE A 716 23.62 -9.30 16.65
N CYS A 717 23.84 -8.63 17.79
CA CYS A 717 24.15 -9.30 19.04
C CYS A 717 22.84 -9.49 19.80
N SER A 718 22.27 -10.68 19.78
CA SER A 718 21.00 -11.01 20.43
C SER A 718 20.83 -12.52 20.61
N GLU A 719 19.81 -12.90 21.35
CA GLU A 719 19.35 -14.29 21.38
C GLU A 719 18.88 -14.74 19.99
N ALA A 720 18.97 -16.04 19.76
CA ALA A 720 18.68 -16.65 18.45
C ALA A 720 17.20 -16.58 18.06
N ASP A 721 16.30 -16.46 19.02
CA ASP A 721 14.85 -16.38 18.87
C ASP A 721 14.30 -14.94 18.84
N ALA A 722 15.16 -13.91 18.90
CA ALA A 722 14.76 -12.53 18.68
C ALA A 722 14.39 -12.28 17.22
N GLU A 723 13.37 -11.47 16.95
CA GLU A 723 12.84 -11.18 15.59
C GLU A 723 13.94 -10.84 14.58
N ALA A 724 14.83 -9.92 14.94
CA ALA A 724 15.89 -9.51 14.04
C ALA A 724 16.88 -10.63 13.75
N ALA A 725 17.22 -11.48 14.75
CA ALA A 725 18.08 -12.65 14.54
C ALA A 725 17.42 -13.71 13.66
N ILE A 726 16.13 -13.95 13.84
CA ILE A 726 15.33 -14.85 12.99
C ILE A 726 15.38 -14.34 11.55
N LEU A 727 15.08 -13.07 11.32
CA LEU A 727 15.04 -12.46 10.00
C LEU A 727 16.41 -12.52 9.29
N LEU A 728 17.49 -12.20 9.99
CA LEU A 728 18.84 -12.24 9.41
C LEU A 728 19.25 -13.66 8.97
N ARG A 729 18.84 -14.69 9.71
CA ARG A 729 19.13 -16.09 9.36
C ARG A 729 18.24 -16.61 8.24
N GLU A 730 16.93 -16.39 8.32
CA GLU A 730 15.96 -16.83 7.30
C GLU A 730 16.30 -16.27 5.90
N GLU A 731 16.68 -15.00 5.86
CA GLU A 731 16.93 -14.28 4.60
C GLU A 731 18.41 -14.22 4.21
N ASN A 732 19.29 -14.72 5.05
CA ASN A 732 20.77 -14.70 4.85
C ASN A 732 21.32 -13.30 4.52
N ILE A 733 20.91 -12.29 5.30
CA ILE A 733 21.20 -10.86 5.09
C ILE A 733 22.14 -10.26 6.14
N GLY A 734 22.69 -11.10 6.99
CA GLY A 734 23.59 -10.66 8.05
C GLY A 734 24.11 -11.83 8.89
N TRP A 735 24.56 -11.52 10.10
CA TRP A 735 25.08 -12.48 11.06
C TRP A 735 24.47 -12.27 12.45
N VAL A 736 24.41 -13.33 13.22
CA VAL A 736 23.90 -13.31 14.59
C VAL A 736 25.04 -13.77 15.53
N THR A 737 25.29 -12.99 16.57
CA THR A 737 26.23 -13.34 17.65
C THR A 737 25.50 -13.37 18.99
N PRO A 738 25.98 -14.13 19.97
CA PRO A 738 25.45 -14.04 21.34
C PRO A 738 25.51 -12.60 21.86
N PRO A 739 24.54 -12.16 22.65
CA PRO A 739 24.58 -10.83 23.26
C PRO A 739 25.68 -10.80 24.36
N GLU A 740 26.29 -9.64 24.56
CA GLU A 740 27.33 -9.41 25.58
C GLU A 740 28.54 -10.34 25.41
N ASP A 741 28.92 -10.71 24.18
CA ASP A 741 30.08 -11.51 23.82
C ASP A 741 30.97 -10.80 22.79
N PRO A 742 31.93 -9.97 23.25
CA PRO A 742 32.79 -9.21 22.34
C PRO A 742 33.76 -10.11 21.55
N LEU A 743 34.12 -11.29 22.04
CA LEU A 743 34.97 -12.23 21.30
C LEU A 743 34.25 -12.84 20.12
N ALA A 744 32.99 -13.30 20.31
CA ALA A 744 32.17 -13.81 19.24
C ALA A 744 31.90 -12.70 18.19
N LEU A 745 31.63 -11.47 18.65
CA LEU A 745 31.45 -10.32 17.77
C LEU A 745 32.70 -10.03 16.93
N ALA A 746 33.89 -10.00 17.55
CA ALA A 746 35.14 -9.75 16.86
C ALA A 746 35.41 -10.82 15.77
N ARG A 747 35.18 -12.10 16.06
CA ARG A 747 35.33 -13.20 15.05
C ARG A 747 34.41 -13.02 13.85
N VAL A 748 33.16 -12.62 14.07
CA VAL A 748 32.22 -12.41 12.97
C VAL A 748 32.61 -11.17 12.15
N ILE A 749 33.09 -10.11 12.78
CA ILE A 749 33.61 -8.92 12.08
C ILE A 749 34.81 -9.31 11.21
N GLU A 750 35.76 -10.06 11.76
CA GLU A 750 36.92 -10.53 11.03
C GLU A 750 36.53 -11.43 9.82
N PHE A 751 35.58 -12.33 10.02
CA PHE A 751 35.04 -13.15 8.94
C PHE A 751 34.40 -12.28 7.84
N ALA A 752 33.58 -11.28 8.20
CA ALA A 752 32.92 -10.38 7.25
C ALA A 752 33.94 -9.53 6.46
N ALA A 753 34.99 -9.03 7.13
CA ALA A 753 36.07 -8.25 6.51
C ALA A 753 36.94 -9.11 5.57
N SER A 754 37.19 -10.37 5.92
CA SER A 754 37.95 -11.29 5.09
C SER A 754 37.15 -11.83 3.90
N ASN A 755 35.81 -11.73 3.91
CA ASN A 755 34.90 -12.24 2.88
C ASN A 755 34.02 -11.12 2.29
N VAL A 756 34.66 -10.08 1.74
CA VAL A 756 33.98 -8.87 1.24
C VAL A 756 32.91 -9.18 0.19
N THR A 757 33.17 -10.13 -0.73
CA THR A 757 32.19 -10.55 -1.74
C THR A 757 30.90 -11.09 -1.10
N SER A 758 31.04 -12.03 -0.17
CA SER A 758 29.88 -12.57 0.57
C SER A 758 29.16 -11.51 1.39
N THR A 759 29.90 -10.52 1.92
CA THR A 759 29.33 -9.38 2.66
C THR A 759 28.49 -8.50 1.74
N LYS A 760 28.96 -8.18 0.53
CA LYS A 760 28.20 -7.44 -0.50
C LYS A 760 26.94 -8.20 -0.96
N GLU A 761 27.05 -9.50 -1.19
CA GLU A 761 25.89 -10.33 -1.57
C GLU A 761 24.80 -10.32 -0.51
N ARG A 762 25.16 -10.34 0.78
CA ARG A 762 24.19 -10.17 1.88
C ARG A 762 23.51 -8.80 1.81
N GLY A 763 24.26 -7.77 1.48
CA GLY A 763 23.71 -6.43 1.24
C GLY A 763 22.70 -6.39 0.08
N HIS A 764 22.99 -7.02 -1.04
CA HIS A 764 22.04 -7.12 -2.17
C HIS A 764 20.76 -7.88 -1.76
N ARG A 765 20.88 -8.98 -1.02
CA ARG A 765 19.71 -9.70 -0.49
C ARG A 765 18.89 -8.84 0.48
N ALA A 766 19.56 -8.01 1.31
CA ALA A 766 18.87 -7.11 2.23
C ALA A 766 17.95 -6.12 1.52
N VAL A 767 18.34 -5.58 0.34
CA VAL A 767 17.47 -4.72 -0.48
C VAL A 767 16.21 -5.48 -0.94
N VAL A 768 16.35 -6.73 -1.37
CA VAL A 768 15.20 -7.55 -1.78
C VAL A 768 14.26 -7.76 -0.60
N VAL A 769 14.79 -8.02 0.59
CA VAL A 769 13.98 -8.16 1.82
C VAL A 769 13.30 -6.85 2.20
N ALA A 770 13.98 -5.70 2.06
CA ALA A 770 13.43 -4.38 2.36
C ALA A 770 12.15 -4.07 1.56
N SER A 771 12.01 -4.61 0.35
CA SER A 771 10.80 -4.42 -0.46
C SER A 771 9.52 -4.95 0.19
N ARG A 772 9.62 -5.85 1.16
CA ARG A 772 8.50 -6.39 1.94
C ARG A 772 8.14 -5.50 3.16
N TYR A 773 9.03 -4.59 3.54
CA TYR A 773 8.90 -3.69 4.69
C TYR A 773 8.78 -2.24 4.24
N THR A 774 7.89 -1.99 3.27
CA THR A 774 7.67 -0.65 2.75
C THR A 774 6.63 0.11 3.57
N ARG A 775 6.77 1.43 3.61
CA ARG A 775 5.81 2.35 4.22
C ARG A 775 4.37 2.06 3.76
N GLN A 776 4.17 1.83 2.47
CA GLN A 776 2.84 1.60 1.90
C GLN A 776 2.17 0.31 2.41
N ILE A 777 2.93 -0.79 2.53
CA ILE A 777 2.43 -2.07 3.04
C ILE A 777 2.02 -1.92 4.51
N ALA A 778 2.86 -1.30 5.34
CA ALA A 778 2.57 -1.10 6.75
C ALA A 778 1.35 -0.19 6.95
N LEU A 779 1.30 0.95 6.26
CA LEU A 779 0.18 1.90 6.38
C LEU A 779 -1.15 1.31 5.91
N SER A 780 -1.15 0.46 4.86
CA SER A 780 -2.34 -0.29 4.46
C SER A 780 -2.83 -1.22 5.58
N ALA A 781 -1.92 -1.92 6.26
CA ALA A 781 -2.28 -2.82 7.36
C ALA A 781 -2.86 -2.05 8.58
N TYR A 782 -2.30 -0.86 8.91
CA TYR A 782 -2.88 0.01 9.94
C TYR A 782 -4.28 0.46 9.58
N ARG A 783 -4.50 0.88 8.34
CA ARG A 783 -5.80 1.29 7.83
C ARG A 783 -6.82 0.16 7.96
N ASP A 784 -6.49 -1.02 7.42
CA ASP A 784 -7.38 -2.20 7.45
C ASP A 784 -7.74 -2.61 8.89
N LEU A 785 -6.80 -2.49 9.83
CA LEU A 785 -7.04 -2.78 11.23
C LEU A 785 -7.98 -1.74 11.87
N MET A 786 -7.73 -0.45 11.63
CA MET A 786 -8.55 0.62 12.21
C MET A 786 -9.97 0.62 11.63
N ASP A 787 -10.13 0.33 10.35
CA ASP A 787 -11.44 0.16 9.70
C ASP A 787 -12.22 -1.01 10.30
N LYS A 788 -11.57 -2.15 10.55
CA LYS A 788 -12.19 -3.29 11.24
C LYS A 788 -12.64 -2.93 12.65
N LEU A 789 -11.85 -2.16 13.39
CA LEU A 789 -12.20 -1.73 14.76
C LEU A 789 -13.39 -0.77 14.75
N LEU A 790 -13.45 0.16 13.81
CA LEU A 790 -14.58 1.07 13.62
C LEU A 790 -15.85 0.29 13.21
N ALA A 791 -15.73 -0.68 12.28
CA ALA A 791 -16.86 -1.51 11.81
C ALA A 791 -17.34 -2.51 12.85
N GLY A 792 -16.46 -3.16 13.59
CA GLY A 792 -16.81 -4.22 14.56
C GLY A 792 -17.66 -3.75 15.73
N ARG A 793 -17.56 -2.47 16.13
CA ARG A 793 -18.41 -1.88 17.18
C ARG A 793 -19.80 -1.46 16.70
N LEU A 794 -19.97 -1.22 15.41
CA LEU A 794 -21.29 -0.99 14.82
C LEU A 794 -22.14 -2.27 14.82
N SER A 795 -21.53 -3.45 14.70
CA SER A 795 -22.24 -4.75 14.72
C SER A 795 -22.48 -5.29 16.15
N GLY A 796 -21.58 -5.03 17.11
CA GLY A 796 -21.65 -5.57 18.48
C GLY A 796 -22.75 -4.95 19.36
N LYS A 797 -23.20 -3.73 19.10
CA LYS A 797 -24.30 -3.09 19.84
C LYS A 797 -25.69 -3.71 19.60
N ARG A 798 -25.87 -4.48 18.52
CA ARG A 798 -27.17 -5.13 18.22
C ARG A 798 -27.40 -6.45 18.95
N ASN A 799 -26.35 -7.17 19.32
CA ASN A 799 -26.50 -8.46 19.99
C ASN A 799 -26.68 -8.34 21.52
N ALA A 800 -26.17 -7.29 22.16
CA ALA A 800 -26.33 -7.07 23.59
C ALA A 800 -27.73 -6.60 23.99
N LEU A 801 -28.54 -6.05 23.08
CA LEU A 801 -29.94 -5.64 23.31
C LEU A 801 -30.97 -6.75 23.03
N LYS A 802 -30.56 -7.87 22.38
CA LYS A 802 -31.44 -9.02 22.14
C LYS A 802 -31.33 -10.12 23.21
N THR A 803 -30.34 -10.05 24.11
CA THR A 803 -30.17 -10.98 25.23
C THR A 803 -30.67 -10.43 26.58
N ALA A 804 -31.24 -9.22 26.58
CA ALA A 804 -31.81 -8.55 27.78
C ALA A 804 -33.28 -8.13 27.60
N ALA A 805 -34.00 -8.79 26.69
CA ALA A 805 -35.45 -8.70 26.55
C ALA A 805 -36.09 -10.07 26.63
#